data_0423fff6e31a13319da9737895dc9c37
#
_entry.id   0423fff6e31a13319da9737895dc9c37
#
_cell.length_a   1.000
_cell.length_b   1.000
_cell.length_c   1.000
_cell.angle_alpha   90.00
_cell.angle_beta   90.00
_cell.angle_gamma   90.00
#
_symmetry.space_group_name_H-M   'P 1'
#
loop_
_entity.id
_entity.type
_entity.pdbx_description
1 polymer ?
#
loop_
_entity_poly.entity_id
_entity_poly.type
_entity_poly.pdbx_seq_one_letter_code
_entity_poly.pdbx_strand_id
1 'polypeptide(L)'
;MAEAAVSLVIDKLSNLLIQQTIQQIVFLKNVPGQIERLKTLLIDIQCFLKFADEQQDDNPMIGNWVSKLRDAAYESEDVIETFIVKMQALKKKGFLKNLSCFPKRLLCLCKVGKNIESIQKKMLDIEKSRLTFGIDQILGEGTSTRGEELRKLLRSSPFTEDKDLVGLEEKTNSLVAQLLVQDSSRRVISIVGMAGVGKTTLARKVYNHVDVIGYFNCRAWVYVSQKCSAQEVLVGIIKQVEKQTKESLELLEGMQEADLERTVQEKLQDKCYLVVLDDIWEEEAWDSLAAAFPNVNNGSRLVMTSRYEKVPQHADDLSKPYKLEILGEEDGWQLFLKKAHAHSLNSESKLSPELVRIGREIVEKCGGLPLAISVIGRHLRGKRTLESEWKSVLDTLTSHWSRGRKGVSAVLASSYNDLPPDLKTCFLSFAIFPEDFVIPTRKLFHMWIAEGLIHQKGEEVLEDVAADRLDELIYRNLVQEVAVTANGMVKSCRVHDLLRDLAVEKAKEVMFLKIFEESSSYPSSKCRHLVVNSCCERLNYPGEFEHSTPPLRSLIFFNLAEVEHEFNLSFVVFKLLRVLDLQNMNISCLPDEIGELSLLTYLCLRYTRIERLPLSLGCLQNLQTLDIYTFTSAVEFPNVLWMLKNLRHLYVRETTKRVPLKFDTLKNLQTLCDVYLDTLIGNKITLLTSMRKLGVWIERSSRIDELFSSIAKLENLVWLVLKRYGEEGFPSLIGLSHLNYVKRLKISGRLTELPSPHNFPPRLSHLSLRATRLAEDPMPTLEKLEHLSILKLKNAYAGKELVISENQFPNLTVLQLEHLPNLIEIKIGRGAIPQLRCLRISNCYFVEMLPEELRFMEALEKVEVEDMPKRFITRLHGMDSYKVSHVPNIIVTGTLDPTMLGGKLVARRFADAFVTRGKRTS
;
A
#
# COMPACT_ATOMS: atom_id res chain seq x y z
N MET A 1 13.16 -20.33 -0.96
CA MET A 1 13.23 -19.56 -2.24
C MET A 1 13.25 -20.44 -3.47
N ALA A 2 14.04 -21.49 -3.51
CA ALA A 2 14.02 -22.44 -4.65
C ALA A 2 12.67 -23.15 -4.72
N GLU A 3 12.09 -23.52 -3.59
CA GLU A 3 10.72 -24.09 -3.51
C GLU A 3 9.68 -23.18 -4.17
N ALA A 4 9.70 -21.89 -3.89
CA ALA A 4 8.75 -20.94 -4.49
C ALA A 4 8.96 -20.79 -6.00
N ALA A 5 10.23 -20.76 -6.47
CA ALA A 5 10.55 -20.71 -7.89
C ALA A 5 10.07 -21.98 -8.63
N VAL A 6 10.29 -23.14 -8.03
CA VAL A 6 9.87 -24.44 -8.58
C VAL A 6 8.33 -24.52 -8.60
N SER A 7 7.65 -24.13 -7.53
CA SER A 7 6.19 -24.08 -7.46
C SER A 7 5.59 -23.23 -8.59
N LEU A 8 6.12 -22.03 -8.79
CA LEU A 8 5.70 -21.13 -9.86
C LEU A 8 5.84 -21.76 -11.26
N VAL A 9 6.93 -22.47 -11.49
CA VAL A 9 7.18 -23.16 -12.76
C VAL A 9 6.21 -24.33 -12.96
N ILE A 10 5.95 -25.12 -11.90
CA ILE A 10 4.96 -26.22 -11.94
C ILE A 10 3.57 -25.71 -12.31
N ASP A 11 3.12 -24.62 -11.68
CA ASP A 11 1.82 -24.01 -11.96
C ASP A 11 1.71 -23.51 -13.40
N LYS A 12 2.77 -22.90 -13.90
CA LYS A 12 2.83 -22.47 -15.32
C LYS A 12 2.82 -23.62 -16.30
N LEU A 13 3.55 -24.68 -16.03
CA LEU A 13 3.54 -25.91 -16.84
C LEU A 13 2.15 -26.53 -16.85
N SER A 14 1.49 -26.57 -15.69
CA SER A 14 0.13 -27.08 -15.52
C SER A 14 -0.88 -26.27 -16.34
N ASN A 15 -0.82 -24.94 -16.24
CA ASN A 15 -1.68 -24.04 -17.00
C ASN A 15 -1.43 -24.11 -18.52
N LEU A 16 -0.21 -24.33 -18.95
CA LEU A 16 0.12 -24.53 -20.36
C LEU A 16 -0.48 -25.82 -20.91
N LEU A 17 -0.44 -26.91 -20.14
CA LEU A 17 -1.03 -28.21 -20.54
C LEU A 17 -2.56 -28.14 -20.63
N ILE A 18 -3.21 -27.35 -19.77
CA ILE A 18 -4.66 -27.15 -19.75
C ILE A 18 -5.12 -26.21 -20.88
N GLN A 19 -4.31 -25.20 -21.24
CA GLN A 19 -4.68 -24.29 -22.32
C GLN A 19 -4.77 -25.01 -23.66
N GLN A 20 -5.95 -24.99 -24.29
CA GLN A 20 -6.25 -25.53 -25.64
C GLN A 20 -5.24 -25.13 -26.72
N THR A 21 -4.35 -24.18 -26.43
CA THR A 21 -3.31 -23.71 -27.33
C THR A 21 -2.31 -24.82 -27.70
N ILE A 22 -2.03 -25.75 -26.78
CA ILE A 22 -1.15 -26.91 -27.05
C ILE A 22 -1.91 -28.02 -27.73
N GLN A 23 -3.19 -28.23 -27.43
CA GLN A 23 -4.04 -29.25 -28.09
C GLN A 23 -4.26 -28.95 -29.57
N GLN A 24 -4.25 -27.68 -29.98
CA GLN A 24 -4.36 -27.29 -31.40
C GLN A 24 -3.06 -27.45 -32.19
N ILE A 25 -1.94 -27.73 -31.52
CA ILE A 25 -0.64 -27.96 -32.18
C ILE A 25 -0.40 -29.45 -32.34
N VAL A 26 -1.29 -30.12 -33.11
CA VAL A 26 -1.29 -31.58 -33.41
C VAL A 26 0.03 -32.09 -34.01
N PHE A 27 0.91 -31.21 -34.47
CA PHE A 27 2.19 -31.58 -35.13
C PHE A 27 3.38 -31.71 -34.15
N LEU A 28 3.17 -31.52 -32.81
CA LEU A 28 4.26 -31.61 -31.81
C LEU A 28 4.15 -32.90 -31.01
N LYS A 29 4.43 -34.03 -31.62
CA LYS A 29 4.38 -35.34 -30.92
C LYS A 29 5.24 -35.43 -29.65
N ASN A 30 6.31 -34.64 -29.51
CA ASN A 30 7.26 -34.77 -28.37
C ASN A 30 7.24 -33.65 -27.34
N VAL A 31 6.86 -32.41 -27.65
CA VAL A 31 6.98 -31.28 -26.73
C VAL A 31 6.01 -31.37 -25.53
N PRO A 32 4.73 -31.75 -25.69
CA PRO A 32 3.85 -31.95 -24.52
C PRO A 32 4.37 -33.02 -23.56
N GLY A 33 4.90 -34.13 -24.08
CA GLY A 33 5.49 -35.18 -23.25
C GLY A 33 6.78 -34.75 -22.55
N GLN A 34 7.56 -33.85 -23.15
CA GLN A 34 8.74 -33.25 -22.48
C GLN A 34 8.33 -32.28 -21.39
N ILE A 35 7.29 -31.48 -21.62
CA ILE A 35 6.74 -30.58 -20.60
C ILE A 35 6.20 -31.38 -19.41
N GLU A 36 5.46 -32.47 -19.67
CA GLU A 36 4.92 -33.32 -18.60
C GLU A 36 6.03 -33.98 -17.77
N ARG A 37 7.07 -34.50 -18.43
CA ARG A 37 8.24 -35.05 -17.73
C ARG A 37 8.99 -34.01 -16.89
N LEU A 38 9.11 -32.79 -17.41
CA LEU A 38 9.73 -31.67 -16.66
C LEU A 38 8.90 -31.31 -15.43
N LYS A 39 7.58 -31.28 -15.58
CA LYS A 39 6.67 -31.04 -14.48
C LYS A 39 6.78 -32.11 -13.40
N THR A 40 6.78 -33.39 -13.79
CA THR A 40 6.93 -34.52 -12.84
C THR A 40 8.23 -34.41 -12.06
N LEU A 41 9.37 -34.19 -12.74
CA LEU A 41 10.65 -33.99 -12.10
C LEU A 41 10.65 -32.83 -11.10
N LEU A 42 10.00 -31.73 -11.45
CA LEU A 42 9.90 -30.56 -10.56
C LEU A 42 9.02 -30.85 -9.33
N ILE A 43 7.96 -31.63 -9.47
CA ILE A 43 7.11 -32.06 -8.35
C ILE A 43 7.90 -32.97 -7.41
N ASP A 44 8.64 -33.93 -7.95
CA ASP A 44 9.47 -34.83 -7.15
C ASP A 44 10.53 -34.06 -6.33
N ILE A 45 11.17 -33.09 -6.98
CA ILE A 45 12.16 -32.21 -6.33
C ILE A 45 11.52 -31.29 -5.28
N GLN A 46 10.29 -30.80 -5.52
CA GLN A 46 9.60 -29.89 -4.60
C GLN A 46 9.42 -30.47 -3.20
N CYS A 47 9.19 -31.77 -3.10
CA CYS A 47 9.05 -32.47 -1.82
C CYS A 47 10.27 -32.30 -0.91
N PHE A 48 11.44 -32.21 -1.50
CA PHE A 48 12.71 -32.09 -0.75
C PHE A 48 13.16 -30.65 -0.54
N LEU A 49 12.69 -29.74 -1.40
CA LEU A 49 13.11 -28.34 -1.33
C LEU A 49 12.70 -27.63 -0.07
N LYS A 50 11.56 -27.98 0.52
CA LYS A 50 11.09 -27.38 1.76
C LYS A 50 12.13 -27.52 2.87
N PHE A 51 12.68 -28.69 3.04
CA PHE A 51 13.69 -28.99 4.06
C PHE A 51 15.06 -28.44 3.66
N ALA A 52 15.43 -28.50 2.38
CA ALA A 52 16.69 -27.99 1.89
C ALA A 52 16.76 -26.47 1.97
N ASP A 53 15.65 -25.75 1.71
CA ASP A 53 15.57 -24.28 1.86
C ASP A 53 15.73 -23.84 3.33
N GLU A 54 15.34 -24.66 4.31
CA GLU A 54 15.56 -24.39 5.74
C GLU A 54 17.04 -24.56 6.14
N GLN A 55 17.76 -25.50 5.50
CA GLN A 55 19.14 -25.83 5.84
C GLN A 55 20.20 -25.20 4.93
N GLN A 56 19.78 -24.44 3.89
CA GLN A 56 20.72 -23.87 2.91
C GLN A 56 21.74 -22.90 3.51
N ASP A 57 21.33 -22.15 4.57
CA ASP A 57 22.21 -21.21 5.28
C ASP A 57 23.19 -21.96 6.22
N ASP A 58 22.84 -23.18 6.60
CA ASP A 58 23.59 -24.01 7.54
C ASP A 58 24.64 -24.89 6.90
N ASN A 59 24.38 -25.31 5.67
CA ASN A 59 25.27 -26.20 4.94
C ASN A 59 25.58 -25.63 3.54
N PRO A 60 26.83 -25.21 3.27
CA PRO A 60 27.23 -24.64 1.97
C PRO A 60 26.96 -25.58 0.79
N MET A 61 27.01 -26.91 1.00
CA MET A 61 26.72 -27.89 -0.05
C MET A 61 25.22 -27.90 -0.40
N ILE A 62 24.36 -27.86 0.62
CA ILE A 62 22.90 -27.75 0.45
C ILE A 62 22.58 -26.41 -0.22
N GLY A 63 23.19 -25.30 0.24
CA GLY A 63 23.02 -23.98 -0.36
C GLY A 63 23.40 -23.93 -1.84
N ASN A 64 24.49 -24.55 -2.22
CA ASN A 64 24.92 -24.66 -3.63
C ASN A 64 23.95 -25.51 -4.47
N TRP A 65 23.48 -26.62 -3.92
CA TRP A 65 22.48 -27.48 -4.57
C TRP A 65 21.16 -26.75 -4.79
N VAL A 66 20.63 -26.11 -3.76
CA VAL A 66 19.40 -25.29 -3.81
C VAL A 66 19.54 -24.14 -4.82
N SER A 67 20.69 -23.47 -4.85
CA SER A 67 20.97 -22.40 -5.83
C SER A 67 20.98 -22.89 -7.27
N LYS A 68 21.63 -24.04 -7.55
CA LYS A 68 21.61 -24.64 -8.89
C LYS A 68 20.21 -25.04 -9.34
N LEU A 69 19.42 -25.58 -8.42
CA LEU A 69 18.06 -25.97 -8.71
C LEU A 69 17.15 -24.78 -8.98
N ARG A 70 17.27 -23.71 -8.18
CA ARG A 70 16.57 -22.45 -8.43
C ARG A 70 16.92 -21.86 -9.79
N ASP A 71 18.22 -21.83 -10.15
CA ASP A 71 18.68 -21.33 -11.44
C ASP A 71 18.12 -22.18 -12.60
N ALA A 72 18.05 -23.50 -12.45
CA ALA A 72 17.47 -24.39 -13.44
C ALA A 72 15.94 -24.21 -13.56
N ALA A 73 15.24 -23.97 -12.45
CA ALA A 73 13.82 -23.63 -12.46
C ALA A 73 13.56 -22.31 -13.20
N TYR A 74 14.34 -21.28 -12.93
CA TYR A 74 14.24 -20.00 -13.64
C TYR A 74 14.55 -20.12 -15.13
N GLU A 75 15.58 -20.89 -15.52
CA GLU A 75 15.88 -21.17 -16.94
C GLU A 75 14.72 -21.88 -17.61
N SER A 76 14.06 -22.81 -16.91
CA SER A 76 12.85 -23.49 -17.39
C SER A 76 11.72 -22.52 -17.68
N GLU A 77 11.46 -21.61 -16.76
CA GLU A 77 10.47 -20.55 -16.91
C GLU A 77 10.78 -19.67 -18.13
N ASP A 78 12.02 -19.24 -18.30
CA ASP A 78 12.45 -18.38 -19.40
C ASP A 78 12.28 -19.04 -20.76
N VAL A 79 12.60 -20.32 -20.87
CA VAL A 79 12.43 -21.11 -22.11
C VAL A 79 10.96 -21.25 -22.45
N ILE A 80 10.11 -21.58 -21.47
CA ILE A 80 8.68 -21.75 -21.65
C ILE A 80 8.03 -20.42 -22.08
N GLU A 81 8.34 -19.33 -21.41
CA GLU A 81 7.78 -18.03 -21.72
C GLU A 81 8.27 -17.48 -23.06
N THR A 82 9.54 -17.66 -23.37
CA THR A 82 10.08 -17.34 -24.70
C THR A 82 9.35 -18.12 -25.80
N PHE A 83 9.00 -19.36 -25.53
CA PHE A 83 8.18 -20.15 -26.45
C PHE A 83 6.78 -19.56 -26.63
N ILE A 84 6.10 -19.20 -25.53
CA ILE A 84 4.77 -18.59 -25.56
C ILE A 84 4.79 -17.29 -26.38
N VAL A 85 5.76 -16.41 -26.11
CA VAL A 85 5.91 -15.13 -26.84
C VAL A 85 6.10 -15.35 -28.33
N LYS A 86 6.98 -16.29 -28.72
CA LYS A 86 7.22 -16.63 -30.12
C LYS A 86 5.97 -17.21 -30.80
N MET A 87 5.23 -18.06 -30.10
CA MET A 87 3.98 -18.65 -30.62
C MET A 87 2.89 -17.59 -30.80
N GLN A 88 2.76 -16.66 -29.88
CA GLN A 88 1.81 -15.55 -29.98
C GLN A 88 2.17 -14.60 -31.15
N ALA A 89 3.45 -14.29 -31.32
CA ALA A 89 3.93 -13.47 -32.44
C ALA A 89 3.63 -14.11 -33.80
N LEU A 90 3.77 -15.44 -33.91
CA LEU A 90 3.42 -16.19 -35.11
C LEU A 90 1.91 -16.17 -35.39
N LYS A 91 1.06 -16.24 -34.35
CA LYS A 91 -0.41 -16.11 -34.51
C LYS A 91 -0.81 -14.72 -35.01
N LYS A 92 -0.23 -13.64 -34.48
CA LYS A 92 -0.54 -12.24 -34.83
C LYS A 92 -0.26 -11.93 -36.31
N LYS A 93 0.80 -12.45 -36.90
CA LYS A 93 1.20 -12.20 -38.30
C LYS A 93 0.33 -12.90 -39.33
N GLY A 94 -0.80 -13.54 -38.98
CA GLY A 94 -1.67 -14.26 -39.91
C GLY A 94 -1.01 -15.49 -40.54
N PHE A 95 0.16 -15.86 -40.12
CA PHE A 95 1.03 -16.91 -40.64
C PHE A 95 0.46 -18.33 -40.50
N LEU A 96 -0.68 -18.49 -39.80
CA LEU A 96 -1.32 -19.81 -39.61
C LEU A 96 -1.97 -20.36 -40.90
N LYS A 97 -2.16 -19.52 -41.92
CA LYS A 97 -2.82 -19.94 -43.19
C LYS A 97 -1.84 -20.21 -44.37
N ASN A 98 -0.57 -19.81 -44.26
CA ASN A 98 0.39 -19.97 -45.35
C ASN A 98 1.43 -21.07 -45.07
N LEU A 99 1.42 -22.10 -45.88
CA LEU A 99 2.35 -23.25 -45.84
C LEU A 99 3.84 -22.88 -45.99
N SER A 100 4.15 -21.69 -46.50
CA SER A 100 5.54 -21.27 -46.77
C SER A 100 6.36 -20.98 -45.48
N CYS A 101 5.73 -20.87 -44.31
CA CYS A 101 6.40 -20.60 -43.05
C CYS A 101 6.62 -21.83 -42.15
N PHE A 102 6.24 -22.99 -42.65
CA PHE A 102 6.41 -24.27 -41.95
C PHE A 102 7.87 -24.57 -41.51
N PRO A 103 8.92 -24.29 -42.30
CA PRO A 103 10.31 -24.57 -41.90
C PRO A 103 10.77 -23.69 -40.72
N LYS A 104 10.44 -22.39 -40.70
CA LYS A 104 10.85 -21.48 -39.57
C LYS A 104 10.15 -21.85 -38.28
N ARG A 105 8.90 -22.31 -38.35
CA ARG A 105 8.12 -22.80 -37.23
C ARG A 105 8.72 -24.07 -36.64
N LEU A 106 9.02 -25.02 -37.52
CA LEU A 106 9.66 -26.29 -37.13
C LEU A 106 11.01 -26.07 -36.46
N LEU A 107 11.86 -25.19 -37.00
CA LEU A 107 13.15 -24.82 -36.42
C LEU A 107 13.02 -24.19 -35.04
N CYS A 108 12.04 -23.31 -34.86
CA CYS A 108 11.77 -22.69 -33.54
C CYS A 108 11.36 -23.76 -32.52
N LEU A 109 10.50 -24.67 -32.88
CA LEU A 109 10.00 -25.75 -32.01
C LEU A 109 11.07 -26.77 -31.68
N CYS A 110 11.90 -27.15 -32.67
CA CYS A 110 13.04 -28.03 -32.45
C CYS A 110 14.05 -27.39 -31.47
N LYS A 111 14.26 -26.08 -31.57
CA LYS A 111 15.15 -25.35 -30.65
C LYS A 111 14.63 -25.33 -29.22
N VAL A 112 13.32 -25.14 -29.04
CA VAL A 112 12.67 -25.19 -27.72
C VAL A 112 12.71 -26.60 -27.14
N GLY A 113 12.41 -27.62 -27.94
CA GLY A 113 12.50 -29.01 -27.50
C GLY A 113 13.90 -29.38 -27.01
N LYS A 114 14.95 -28.97 -27.76
CA LYS A 114 16.35 -29.17 -27.35
C LYS A 114 16.69 -28.42 -26.05
N ASN A 115 16.17 -27.21 -25.88
CA ASN A 115 16.39 -26.46 -24.64
C ASN A 115 15.70 -27.14 -23.45
N ILE A 116 14.47 -27.65 -23.59
CA ILE A 116 13.77 -28.41 -22.55
C ILE A 116 14.54 -29.70 -22.21
N GLU A 117 15.02 -30.44 -23.22
CA GLU A 117 15.85 -31.62 -22.99
C GLU A 117 17.16 -31.29 -22.23
N SER A 118 17.82 -30.19 -22.59
CA SER A 118 19.01 -29.71 -21.88
C SER A 118 18.71 -29.38 -20.41
N ILE A 119 17.58 -28.75 -20.14
CA ILE A 119 17.14 -28.42 -18.77
C ILE A 119 16.82 -29.71 -18.00
N GLN A 120 16.07 -30.64 -18.60
CA GLN A 120 15.79 -31.94 -17.99
C GLN A 120 17.08 -32.68 -17.61
N LYS A 121 18.05 -32.67 -18.49
CA LYS A 121 19.34 -33.28 -18.21
C LYS A 121 20.05 -32.58 -17.04
N LYS A 122 20.08 -31.24 -17.03
CA LYS A 122 20.61 -30.46 -15.89
C LYS A 122 19.91 -30.81 -14.58
N MET A 123 18.58 -30.89 -14.58
CA MET A 123 17.82 -31.24 -13.38
C MET A 123 18.10 -32.66 -12.90
N LEU A 124 18.18 -33.63 -13.80
CA LEU A 124 18.57 -34.99 -13.46
C LEU A 124 19.99 -35.07 -12.89
N ASP A 125 20.96 -34.31 -13.42
CA ASP A 125 22.29 -34.23 -12.90
C ASP A 125 22.34 -33.57 -11.50
N ILE A 126 21.49 -32.57 -11.26
CA ILE A 126 21.31 -31.93 -9.94
C ILE A 126 20.69 -32.93 -8.95
N GLU A 127 19.69 -33.68 -9.37
CA GLU A 127 19.06 -34.73 -8.56
C GLU A 127 20.04 -35.87 -8.21
N LYS A 128 20.85 -36.35 -9.18
CA LYS A 128 21.86 -37.31 -8.91
C LYS A 128 22.91 -36.81 -7.90
N SER A 129 23.27 -35.55 -7.96
CA SER A 129 24.18 -34.93 -6.99
C SER A 129 23.62 -34.94 -5.57
N ARG A 130 22.29 -34.93 -5.40
CA ARG A 130 21.62 -35.08 -4.11
C ARG A 130 21.98 -36.41 -3.44
N LEU A 131 21.86 -37.49 -4.21
CA LEU A 131 22.18 -38.84 -3.71
C LEU A 131 23.68 -38.97 -3.35
N THR A 132 24.54 -38.31 -4.13
CA THR A 132 26.00 -38.33 -3.92
C THR A 132 26.37 -37.56 -2.65
N PHE A 133 25.65 -36.54 -2.27
CA PHE A 133 25.93 -35.71 -1.09
C PHE A 133 25.20 -36.17 0.18
N GLY A 134 24.49 -37.31 0.14
CA GLY A 134 23.84 -37.89 1.33
C GLY A 134 22.77 -37.01 1.96
N ILE A 135 22.14 -36.11 1.16
CA ILE A 135 21.14 -35.17 1.63
C ILE A 135 19.91 -35.90 2.22
N ASP A 136 19.64 -37.11 1.72
CA ASP A 136 18.51 -37.94 2.20
C ASP A 136 18.69 -38.49 3.63
N GLN A 137 19.91 -38.54 4.17
CA GLN A 137 20.18 -39.01 5.54
C GLN A 137 19.91 -37.93 6.61
N ILE A 138 19.80 -36.68 6.18
CA ILE A 138 19.62 -35.50 7.06
C ILE A 138 18.11 -35.18 7.24
N LEU A 139 17.22 -35.77 6.43
CA LEU A 139 15.84 -35.33 6.25
C LEU A 139 14.80 -36.24 6.96
N GLY A 140 15.08 -36.77 8.14
CA GLY A 140 14.13 -37.54 8.95
C GLY A 140 13.13 -36.69 9.71
N GLU A 141 11.84 -36.82 9.31
CA GLU A 141 10.57 -36.63 10.05
C GLU A 141 10.13 -35.23 10.56
N GLY A 142 8.88 -34.87 10.20
CA GLY A 142 8.04 -33.96 10.94
C GLY A 142 6.91 -33.24 10.16
N THR A 143 5.70 -33.77 10.26
CA THR A 143 4.44 -33.22 9.68
C THR A 143 3.72 -32.25 10.61
N SER A 144 2.98 -31.21 10.15
CA SER A 144 1.50 -31.13 9.96
C SER A 144 0.87 -29.75 10.12
N THR A 145 -0.15 -29.51 9.35
CA THR A 145 -1.42 -28.74 9.44
C THR A 145 -1.64 -27.72 10.58
N ARG A 146 -1.81 -26.43 10.22
CA ARG A 146 -2.52 -25.42 11.02
C ARG A 146 -2.90 -24.17 10.19
N GLY A 147 -3.91 -24.28 9.34
CA GLY A 147 -4.34 -23.16 8.48
C GLY A 147 -5.75 -22.60 8.78
N GLU A 148 -6.61 -23.32 9.46
CA GLU A 148 -8.05 -22.96 9.49
C GLU A 148 -8.56 -22.30 10.77
N GLU A 149 -7.92 -22.46 11.90
CA GLU A 149 -8.36 -21.84 13.17
C GLU A 149 -7.92 -20.38 13.34
N LEU A 150 -6.86 -19.94 12.63
CA LEU A 150 -6.37 -18.56 12.69
C LEU A 150 -7.29 -17.55 11.98
N ARG A 151 -8.08 -18.00 11.00
CA ARG A 151 -8.98 -17.14 10.21
C ARG A 151 -10.12 -16.48 11.01
N LYS A 152 -10.48 -17.03 12.16
CA LYS A 152 -11.57 -16.51 13.01
C LYS A 152 -11.12 -15.48 14.06
N LEU A 153 -9.83 -15.42 14.39
CA LEU A 153 -9.29 -14.54 15.43
C LEU A 153 -8.72 -13.20 14.90
N LEU A 154 -8.54 -13.09 13.59
CA LEU A 154 -7.87 -11.93 12.94
C LEU A 154 -8.79 -10.75 12.59
N ARG A 155 -10.04 -10.72 13.04
CA ARG A 155 -11.00 -9.65 12.73
C ARG A 155 -11.08 -8.53 13.77
N SER A 156 -10.07 -8.30 14.58
CA SER A 156 -10.03 -7.15 15.50
C SER A 156 -9.24 -5.99 14.90
N SER A 157 -9.84 -4.83 15.00
CA SER A 157 -9.45 -3.52 14.48
C SER A 157 -7.96 -3.16 14.61
N PRO A 158 -7.34 -2.59 13.55
CA PRO A 158 -5.92 -2.25 13.48
C PRO A 158 -5.57 -0.81 13.89
N PHE A 159 -6.44 -0.10 14.63
CA PHE A 159 -6.15 1.25 15.14
C PHE A 159 -5.78 1.22 16.61
N THR A 160 -4.71 0.54 16.93
CA THR A 160 -4.11 0.73 18.24
C THR A 160 -2.88 1.63 18.09
N GLU A 161 -2.86 2.79 18.75
CA GLU A 161 -1.64 3.23 19.41
C GLU A 161 -1.01 1.98 19.99
N ASP A 162 0.29 1.80 19.84
CA ASP A 162 1.01 0.65 20.39
C ASP A 162 0.73 0.61 21.91
N LYS A 163 -0.37 -0.02 22.31
CA LYS A 163 -0.72 -0.28 23.72
C LYS A 163 0.34 -1.11 24.44
N ASP A 164 1.24 -1.68 23.66
CA ASP A 164 2.31 -2.54 24.10
C ASP A 164 3.62 -1.79 24.39
N LEU A 165 3.62 -0.45 24.47
CA LEU A 165 4.80 0.33 24.78
C LEU A 165 5.23 0.07 26.24
N VAL A 166 6.54 -0.12 26.45
CA VAL A 166 7.16 -0.37 27.74
C VAL A 166 8.37 0.55 27.89
N GLY A 167 8.62 1.06 29.10
CA GLY A 167 9.82 1.83 29.44
C GLY A 167 9.92 3.22 28.80
N LEU A 168 8.82 3.78 28.28
CA LEU A 168 8.84 5.09 27.61
C LEU A 168 8.19 6.21 28.41
N GLU A 169 7.51 5.95 29.53
CA GLU A 169 6.75 6.98 30.25
C GLU A 169 7.65 8.06 30.85
N GLU A 170 8.66 7.70 31.62
CA GLU A 170 9.62 8.63 32.21
C GLU A 170 10.37 9.41 31.13
N LYS A 171 10.77 8.71 30.05
CA LYS A 171 11.47 9.30 28.91
C LYS A 171 10.59 10.33 28.19
N THR A 172 9.29 10.02 28.02
CA THR A 172 8.31 10.94 27.43
C THR A 172 8.14 12.18 28.31
N ASN A 173 7.90 12.00 29.61
CA ASN A 173 7.71 13.12 30.56
C ASN A 173 8.95 14.02 30.63
N SER A 174 10.15 13.45 30.59
CA SER A 174 11.41 14.20 30.56
C SER A 174 11.52 15.07 29.28
N LEU A 175 11.19 14.52 28.10
CA LEU A 175 11.23 15.28 26.85
C LEU A 175 10.10 16.31 26.75
N VAL A 176 8.92 16.00 27.26
CA VAL A 176 7.80 16.95 27.33
C VAL A 176 8.19 18.12 28.23
N ALA A 177 8.81 17.87 29.40
CA ALA A 177 9.31 18.93 30.28
C ALA A 177 10.34 19.82 29.57
N GLN A 178 11.26 19.25 28.78
CA GLN A 178 12.22 20.02 27.99
C GLN A 178 11.56 20.85 26.88
N LEU A 179 10.52 20.33 26.23
CA LEU A 179 9.77 21.06 25.20
C LEU A 179 9.03 22.26 25.77
N LEU A 180 8.48 22.13 26.97
CA LEU A 180 7.63 23.12 27.61
C LEU A 180 8.40 24.09 28.52
N VAL A 181 9.76 24.05 28.55
CA VAL A 181 10.58 25.01 29.26
C VAL A 181 10.21 26.42 28.78
N GLN A 182 10.01 27.35 29.74
CA GLN A 182 9.71 28.75 29.47
C GLN A 182 10.97 29.49 28.98
N ASP A 183 11.53 29.07 27.87
CA ASP A 183 12.58 29.76 27.14
C ASP A 183 11.97 30.24 25.82
N SER A 184 12.04 31.54 25.60
CA SER A 184 11.48 32.16 24.40
C SER A 184 12.26 31.81 23.12
N SER A 185 13.53 31.40 23.22
CA SER A 185 14.36 31.06 22.08
C SER A 185 13.90 29.76 21.37
N ARG A 186 14.07 29.71 20.06
CA ARG A 186 13.90 28.47 19.30
C ARG A 186 14.96 27.45 19.74
N ARG A 187 14.54 26.25 20.12
CA ARG A 187 15.46 25.15 20.49
C ARG A 187 15.24 23.93 19.60
N VAL A 188 16.33 23.18 19.37
CA VAL A 188 16.29 21.87 18.72
C VAL A 188 16.49 20.80 19.80
N ILE A 189 15.48 19.96 19.99
CA ILE A 189 15.54 18.81 20.89
C ILE A 189 15.78 17.57 20.04
N SER A 190 16.90 16.91 20.29
CA SER A 190 17.34 15.79 19.46
C SER A 190 17.26 14.47 20.21
N ILE A 191 16.68 13.46 19.55
CA ILE A 191 16.61 12.08 20.05
C ILE A 191 17.56 11.23 19.21
N VAL A 192 18.58 10.69 19.84
CA VAL A 192 19.65 9.91 19.15
C VAL A 192 19.65 8.48 19.64
N GLY A 193 20.00 7.57 18.76
CA GLY A 193 20.15 6.16 19.11
C GLY A 193 20.17 5.26 17.88
N MET A 194 20.50 4.00 18.07
CA MET A 194 20.61 3.03 16.97
C MET A 194 19.28 2.79 16.28
N ALA A 195 19.33 2.20 15.08
CA ALA A 195 18.14 1.81 14.34
C ALA A 195 17.30 0.79 15.14
N GLY A 196 15.97 0.94 15.13
CA GLY A 196 15.05 0.02 15.81
C GLY A 196 14.96 0.18 17.34
N VAL A 197 15.66 1.16 17.95
CA VAL A 197 15.60 1.42 19.42
C VAL A 197 14.31 2.13 19.85
N GLY A 198 13.54 2.68 18.91
CA GLY A 198 12.24 3.31 19.20
C GLY A 198 12.26 4.84 19.20
N LYS A 199 13.23 5.51 18.56
CA LYS A 199 13.31 6.98 18.44
C LYS A 199 12.02 7.60 17.92
N THR A 200 11.59 7.15 16.76
CA THR A 200 10.33 7.57 16.12
C THR A 200 9.12 7.34 17.02
N THR A 201 9.10 6.21 17.74
CA THR A 201 8.02 5.87 18.68
C THR A 201 7.98 6.85 19.85
N LEU A 202 9.14 7.16 20.44
CA LEU A 202 9.26 8.14 21.52
C LEU A 202 8.88 9.55 21.05
N ALA A 203 9.42 9.98 19.89
CA ALA A 203 9.09 11.28 19.30
C ALA A 203 7.58 11.40 19.03
N ARG A 204 6.94 10.32 18.54
CA ARG A 204 5.49 10.30 18.30
C ARG A 204 4.69 10.39 19.59
N LYS A 205 5.10 9.69 20.65
CA LYS A 205 4.44 9.76 21.96
C LYS A 205 4.53 11.17 22.54
N VAL A 206 5.69 11.81 22.42
CA VAL A 206 5.91 13.21 22.82
C VAL A 206 5.08 14.17 21.98
N TYR A 207 5.07 14.01 20.65
CA TYR A 207 4.30 14.85 19.72
C TYR A 207 2.80 14.81 19.97
N ASN A 208 2.29 13.67 20.41
CA ASN A 208 0.87 13.45 20.72
C ASN A 208 0.55 13.66 22.22
N HIS A 209 1.50 14.08 23.03
CA HIS A 209 1.25 14.35 24.44
C HIS A 209 0.28 15.53 24.61
N VAL A 210 -0.66 15.43 25.55
CA VAL A 210 -1.73 16.41 25.77
C VAL A 210 -1.18 17.82 25.99
N ASP A 211 -0.17 17.97 26.83
CA ASP A 211 0.44 19.26 27.15
C ASP A 211 1.15 19.87 25.93
N VAL A 212 1.79 19.03 25.09
CA VAL A 212 2.44 19.46 23.84
C VAL A 212 1.42 19.95 22.83
N ILE A 213 0.29 19.23 22.71
CA ILE A 213 -0.82 19.63 21.83
C ILE A 213 -1.41 20.96 22.25
N GLY A 214 -1.56 21.17 23.58
CA GLY A 214 -2.12 22.40 24.13
C GLY A 214 -1.20 23.62 24.00
N TYR A 215 0.11 23.40 23.96
CA TYR A 215 1.11 24.47 23.97
C TYR A 215 1.42 25.02 22.57
N PHE A 216 1.63 24.17 21.59
CA PHE A 216 2.05 24.58 20.24
C PHE A 216 0.84 24.85 19.32
N ASN A 217 0.75 26.07 18.80
CA ASN A 217 -0.33 26.48 17.90
C ASN A 217 -0.24 25.86 16.51
N CYS A 218 0.96 25.42 16.12
CA CYS A 218 1.26 24.87 14.82
C CYS A 218 2.17 23.65 14.98
N ARG A 219 1.81 22.54 14.34
CA ARG A 219 2.61 21.32 14.45
C ARG A 219 2.74 20.64 13.11
N ALA A 220 3.95 20.17 12.79
CA ALA A 220 4.23 19.40 11.58
C ALA A 220 5.16 18.23 11.90
N TRP A 221 5.00 17.14 11.14
CA TRP A 221 5.84 15.95 11.23
C TRP A 221 6.29 15.54 9.84
N VAL A 222 7.60 15.49 9.60
CA VAL A 222 8.16 15.13 8.30
C VAL A 222 9.26 14.07 8.48
N TYR A 223 9.27 13.09 7.60
CA TYR A 223 10.34 12.11 7.49
C TYR A 223 11.41 12.63 6.55
N VAL A 224 12.68 12.54 7.00
CA VAL A 224 13.84 12.96 6.22
C VAL A 224 14.61 11.71 5.82
N SER A 225 14.32 11.17 4.63
CA SER A 225 15.03 9.99 4.13
C SER A 225 16.43 10.36 3.62
N GLN A 226 17.32 9.37 3.49
CA GLN A 226 18.70 9.54 3.01
C GLN A 226 18.81 10.19 1.62
N LYS A 227 17.77 10.10 0.79
CA LYS A 227 17.70 10.65 -0.57
C LYS A 227 16.60 11.71 -0.74
N CYS A 228 16.09 12.25 0.37
CA CYS A 228 15.03 13.26 0.34
C CYS A 228 15.65 14.62 -0.02
N SER A 229 15.10 15.30 -1.02
CA SER A 229 15.48 16.68 -1.30
C SER A 229 14.92 17.59 -0.20
N ALA A 230 15.63 18.67 0.12
CA ALA A 230 15.14 19.70 1.03
C ALA A 230 13.77 20.22 0.57
N GLN A 231 13.55 20.31 -0.73
CA GLN A 231 12.29 20.68 -1.35
C GLN A 231 11.12 19.78 -0.92
N GLU A 232 11.28 18.45 -0.91
CA GLU A 232 10.23 17.50 -0.47
C GLU A 232 9.87 17.70 1.00
N VAL A 233 10.87 17.93 1.86
CA VAL A 233 10.69 18.18 3.29
C VAL A 233 9.95 19.49 3.51
N LEU A 234 10.35 20.58 2.86
CA LEU A 234 9.72 21.90 2.95
C LEU A 234 8.27 21.87 2.46
N VAL A 235 8.01 21.22 1.33
CA VAL A 235 6.65 21.00 0.82
C VAL A 235 5.83 20.17 1.82
N GLY A 236 6.43 19.15 2.45
CA GLY A 236 5.80 18.35 3.49
C GLY A 236 5.38 19.16 4.72
N ILE A 237 6.21 20.12 5.14
CA ILE A 237 5.91 21.03 6.24
C ILE A 237 4.78 21.99 5.84
N ILE A 238 4.87 22.63 4.67
CA ILE A 238 3.86 23.57 4.19
C ILE A 238 2.48 22.88 4.12
N LYS A 239 2.43 21.63 3.64
CA LYS A 239 1.20 20.83 3.55
C LYS A 239 0.52 20.61 4.92
N GLN A 240 1.26 20.57 6.00
CA GLN A 240 0.74 20.34 7.35
C GLN A 240 0.43 21.65 8.09
N VAL A 241 1.24 22.68 7.88
CA VAL A 241 1.07 23.99 8.53
C VAL A 241 -0.12 24.76 7.96
N GLU A 242 -0.43 24.57 6.68
CA GLU A 242 -1.56 25.20 6.01
C GLU A 242 -2.23 24.25 5.03
N LYS A 243 -3.56 24.31 4.99
CA LYS A 243 -4.33 23.52 4.03
C LYS A 243 -4.13 24.04 2.62
N GLN A 244 -3.58 23.19 1.79
CA GLN A 244 -3.33 23.49 0.39
C GLN A 244 -4.53 23.08 -0.50
N THR A 245 -4.88 23.95 -1.45
CA THR A 245 -5.72 23.57 -2.60
C THR A 245 -4.87 22.77 -3.61
N LYS A 246 -5.51 22.02 -4.53
CA LYS A 246 -4.78 21.29 -5.56
C LYS A 246 -3.88 22.20 -6.41
N GLU A 247 -4.38 23.39 -6.72
CA GLU A 247 -3.66 24.40 -7.52
C GLU A 247 -2.44 24.96 -6.76
N SER A 248 -2.56 25.14 -5.45
CA SER A 248 -1.43 25.56 -4.62
C SER A 248 -0.40 24.45 -4.43
N LEU A 249 -0.81 23.18 -4.46
CA LEU A 249 0.11 22.04 -4.42
C LEU A 249 0.93 21.91 -5.71
N GLU A 250 0.29 22.08 -6.86
CA GLU A 250 0.98 22.08 -8.16
C GLU A 250 1.95 23.28 -8.30
N LEU A 251 1.63 24.40 -7.67
CA LEU A 251 2.53 25.57 -7.59
C LEU A 251 3.73 25.30 -6.67
N LEU A 252 3.50 24.68 -5.50
CA LEU A 252 4.56 24.36 -4.54
C LEU A 252 5.55 23.32 -5.09
N GLU A 253 5.08 22.34 -5.86
CA GLU A 253 5.92 21.33 -6.48
C GLU A 253 6.79 21.89 -7.62
N GLY A 254 6.48 23.08 -8.16
CA GLY A 254 7.27 23.79 -9.16
C GLY A 254 8.14 24.92 -8.60
N MET A 255 8.13 25.19 -7.29
CA MET A 255 8.90 26.25 -6.67
C MET A 255 10.35 25.83 -6.43
N GLN A 256 11.26 26.80 -6.54
CA GLN A 256 12.65 26.61 -6.17
C GLN A 256 12.79 26.50 -4.64
N GLU A 257 13.82 25.81 -4.17
CA GLU A 257 14.09 25.55 -2.75
C GLU A 257 14.09 26.84 -1.91
N ALA A 258 14.75 27.90 -2.38
CA ALA A 258 14.79 29.20 -1.70
C ALA A 258 13.41 29.88 -1.54
N ASP A 259 12.49 29.66 -2.48
CA ASP A 259 11.12 30.19 -2.40
C ASP A 259 10.28 29.39 -1.39
N LEU A 260 10.51 28.07 -1.34
CA LEU A 260 9.88 27.19 -0.35
C LEU A 260 10.36 27.49 1.07
N GLU A 261 11.66 27.73 1.27
CA GLU A 261 12.23 28.16 2.55
C GLU A 261 11.56 29.46 3.03
N ARG A 262 11.47 30.45 2.16
CA ARG A 262 10.80 31.73 2.48
C ARG A 262 9.33 31.51 2.81
N THR A 263 8.66 30.64 2.08
CA THR A 263 7.26 30.31 2.33
C THR A 263 7.08 29.64 3.69
N VAL A 264 7.96 28.71 4.09
CA VAL A 264 7.93 28.10 5.44
C VAL A 264 8.19 29.14 6.51
N GLN A 265 9.20 30.02 6.32
CA GLN A 265 9.48 31.12 7.26
C GLN A 265 8.26 32.00 7.49
N GLU A 266 7.65 32.53 6.42
CA GLU A 266 6.47 33.39 6.50
C GLU A 266 5.30 32.72 7.23
N LYS A 267 5.11 31.42 7.00
CA LYS A 267 4.01 30.67 7.63
C LYS A 267 4.24 30.31 9.09
N LEU A 268 5.48 30.23 9.52
CA LEU A 268 5.87 29.91 10.89
C LEU A 268 6.18 31.15 11.75
N GLN A 269 6.43 32.31 11.14
CA GLN A 269 6.94 33.50 11.81
C GLN A 269 6.05 33.98 12.96
N ASP A 270 4.73 33.92 12.82
CA ASP A 270 3.79 34.38 13.85
C ASP A 270 3.22 33.25 14.72
N LYS A 271 3.80 32.05 14.65
CA LYS A 271 3.28 30.86 15.34
C LYS A 271 4.30 30.28 16.30
N CYS A 272 3.83 29.90 17.49
CA CYS A 272 4.58 29.01 18.36
C CYS A 272 4.47 27.59 17.76
N TYR A 273 5.50 27.15 17.07
CA TYR A 273 5.46 25.91 16.29
C TYR A 273 6.27 24.77 16.91
N LEU A 274 5.83 23.56 16.60
CA LEU A 274 6.59 22.33 16.82
C LEU A 274 6.74 21.60 15.47
N VAL A 275 7.97 21.46 15.00
CA VAL A 275 8.25 20.65 13.81
C VAL A 275 9.09 19.44 14.21
N VAL A 276 8.65 18.25 13.81
CA VAL A 276 9.40 17.01 14.00
C VAL A 276 10.02 16.61 12.67
N LEU A 277 11.34 16.51 12.68
CA LEU A 277 12.16 16.03 11.57
C LEU A 277 12.65 14.62 11.92
N ASP A 278 12.02 13.61 11.38
CA ASP A 278 12.28 12.22 11.75
C ASP A 278 13.32 11.57 10.83
N ASP A 279 14.33 10.94 11.43
CA ASP A 279 15.43 10.19 10.82
C ASP A 279 16.38 11.02 9.92
N ILE A 280 16.95 12.13 10.44
CA ILE A 280 17.99 12.92 9.74
C ILE A 280 19.32 12.15 9.77
N TRP A 281 19.98 12.07 8.60
CA TRP A 281 21.16 11.24 8.39
C TRP A 281 22.48 12.02 8.37
N GLU A 282 22.50 13.20 7.79
CA GLU A 282 23.71 13.97 7.47
C GLU A 282 23.57 15.43 7.91
N GLU A 283 24.69 16.09 8.19
CA GLU A 283 24.74 17.49 8.61
C GLU A 283 24.24 18.42 7.50
N GLU A 284 24.56 18.10 6.25
CA GLU A 284 24.14 18.84 5.06
C GLU A 284 22.61 18.85 4.88
N ALA A 285 21.94 17.76 5.26
CA ALA A 285 20.48 17.69 5.24
C ALA A 285 19.84 18.63 6.27
N TRP A 286 20.49 18.84 7.40
CA TRP A 286 20.07 19.88 8.36
C TRP A 286 20.35 21.29 7.84
N ASP A 287 21.56 21.54 7.30
CA ASP A 287 21.96 22.86 6.80
C ASP A 287 21.03 23.36 5.71
N SER A 288 20.58 22.48 4.82
CA SER A 288 19.60 22.81 3.79
C SER A 288 18.20 23.15 4.31
N LEU A 289 17.88 22.79 5.55
CA LEU A 289 16.56 23.03 6.14
C LEU A 289 16.56 24.11 7.21
N ALA A 290 17.71 24.36 7.86
CA ALA A 290 17.83 25.19 9.04
C ALA A 290 17.34 26.64 8.82
N ALA A 291 17.58 27.17 7.63
CA ALA A 291 17.17 28.51 7.20
C ALA A 291 15.66 28.69 7.17
N ALA A 292 14.90 27.61 6.90
CA ALA A 292 13.45 27.66 6.82
C ALA A 292 12.74 27.88 8.16
N PHE A 293 13.42 27.70 9.31
CA PHE A 293 12.81 27.77 10.63
C PHE A 293 13.12 29.09 11.34
N PRO A 294 12.16 30.04 11.44
CA PRO A 294 12.41 31.35 12.03
C PRO A 294 12.63 31.26 13.54
N ASN A 295 13.57 32.05 14.05
CA ASN A 295 13.79 32.23 15.49
C ASN A 295 13.14 33.55 15.96
N VAL A 296 11.86 33.45 16.29
CA VAL A 296 11.05 34.64 16.69
C VAL A 296 10.86 34.80 18.22
N ASN A 297 11.64 34.12 19.00
CA ASN A 297 11.62 34.21 20.47
C ASN A 297 10.21 34.01 21.07
N ASN A 298 9.45 33.06 20.53
CA ASN A 298 8.06 32.74 20.92
C ASN A 298 7.91 31.33 21.53
N GLY A 299 9.04 30.69 21.88
CA GLY A 299 9.03 29.34 22.46
C GLY A 299 8.87 28.21 21.43
N SER A 300 9.07 28.46 20.13
CA SER A 300 9.03 27.42 19.11
C SER A 300 10.09 26.35 19.30
N ARG A 301 9.77 25.10 18.90
CA ARG A 301 10.64 23.95 19.09
C ARG A 301 10.75 23.12 17.81
N LEU A 302 11.93 22.55 17.63
CA LEU A 302 12.19 21.51 16.65
C LEU A 302 12.52 20.21 17.39
N VAL A 303 11.96 19.10 16.98
CA VAL A 303 12.36 17.78 17.44
C VAL A 303 12.99 17.05 16.27
N MET A 304 14.19 16.54 16.50
CA MET A 304 14.91 15.80 15.46
C MET A 304 15.22 14.39 15.96
N THR A 305 15.05 13.39 15.12
CA THR A 305 15.57 12.05 15.41
C THR A 305 16.72 11.73 14.46
N SER A 306 17.78 11.12 14.99
CA SER A 306 18.94 10.73 14.19
C SER A 306 19.59 9.44 14.73
N ARG A 307 20.31 8.75 13.86
CA ARG A 307 21.16 7.60 14.21
C ARG A 307 22.55 8.05 14.64
N TYR A 308 22.95 9.23 14.27
CA TYR A 308 24.31 9.77 14.44
C TYR A 308 24.29 10.95 15.43
N GLU A 309 25.22 10.97 16.37
CA GLU A 309 25.32 12.02 17.38
C GLU A 309 25.85 13.35 16.82
N LYS A 310 26.56 13.32 15.69
CA LYS A 310 27.14 14.51 15.05
C LYS A 310 26.09 15.49 14.55
N VAL A 311 25.05 15.00 13.89
CA VAL A 311 23.99 15.82 13.31
C VAL A 311 23.27 16.70 14.34
N PRO A 312 22.82 16.17 15.49
CA PRO A 312 22.27 16.99 16.57
C PRO A 312 23.23 18.02 17.16
N GLN A 313 24.48 17.66 17.33
CA GLN A 313 25.51 18.57 17.84
C GLN A 313 25.73 19.75 16.90
N HIS A 314 25.69 19.50 15.58
CA HIS A 314 25.76 20.53 14.56
C HIS A 314 24.50 21.42 14.53
N ALA A 315 23.33 20.84 14.79
CA ALA A 315 22.05 21.57 14.73
C ALA A 315 21.82 22.54 15.89
N ASP A 316 22.29 22.20 17.08
CA ASP A 316 22.17 23.05 18.30
C ASP A 316 23.28 22.69 19.30
N ASP A 317 24.34 23.52 19.35
CA ASP A 317 25.48 23.36 20.25
C ASP A 317 25.12 23.50 21.74
N LEU A 318 23.98 24.12 22.05
CA LEU A 318 23.52 24.39 23.41
C LEU A 318 22.66 23.26 23.98
N SER A 319 22.05 22.46 23.10
CA SER A 319 21.15 21.37 23.49
C SER A 319 21.90 20.04 23.50
N LYS A 320 21.93 19.38 24.67
CA LYS A 320 22.47 18.02 24.72
C LYS A 320 21.48 17.03 24.05
N PRO A 321 21.91 16.22 23.04
CA PRO A 321 21.04 15.20 22.45
C PRO A 321 20.55 14.21 23.50
N TYR A 322 19.27 13.90 23.46
CA TYR A 322 18.68 12.85 24.29
C TYR A 322 19.05 11.48 23.71
N LYS A 323 19.95 10.76 24.37
CA LYS A 323 20.39 9.45 23.94
C LYS A 323 19.37 8.40 24.39
N LEU A 324 18.68 7.81 23.41
CA LEU A 324 17.75 6.72 23.67
C LEU A 324 18.52 5.40 23.72
N GLU A 325 18.55 4.83 24.90
CA GLU A 325 19.21 3.54 25.15
C GLU A 325 18.27 2.37 24.84
N ILE A 326 18.86 1.20 24.61
CA ILE A 326 18.16 -0.07 24.51
C ILE A 326 17.33 -0.34 25.78
N LEU A 327 16.33 -1.20 25.67
CA LEU A 327 15.54 -1.60 26.84
C LEU A 327 16.39 -2.40 27.82
N GLY A 328 16.20 -2.14 29.10
CA GLY A 328 16.70 -2.99 30.16
C GLY A 328 16.08 -4.39 30.11
N GLU A 329 16.69 -5.32 30.85
CA GLU A 329 16.26 -6.73 30.83
C GLU A 329 14.77 -6.91 31.19
N GLU A 330 14.29 -6.21 32.21
CA GLU A 330 12.90 -6.33 32.66
C GLU A 330 11.92 -5.66 31.66
N ASP A 331 12.24 -4.45 31.18
CA ASP A 331 11.42 -3.79 30.15
C ASP A 331 11.37 -4.60 28.85
N GLY A 332 12.52 -5.18 28.46
CA GLY A 332 12.61 -6.09 27.31
C GLY A 332 11.75 -7.34 27.50
N TRP A 333 11.78 -7.93 28.69
CA TRP A 333 10.94 -9.07 29.04
C TRP A 333 9.45 -8.72 29.02
N GLN A 334 9.07 -7.58 29.58
CA GLN A 334 7.68 -7.11 29.57
C GLN A 334 7.18 -6.85 28.14
N LEU A 335 8.01 -6.24 27.29
CA LEU A 335 7.68 -6.03 25.88
C LEU A 335 7.50 -7.39 25.15
N PHE A 336 8.40 -8.34 25.40
CA PHE A 336 8.33 -9.67 24.84
C PHE A 336 7.04 -10.39 25.23
N LEU A 337 6.67 -10.38 26.52
CA LEU A 337 5.43 -10.97 26.99
C LEU A 337 4.20 -10.35 26.32
N LYS A 338 4.14 -9.03 26.24
CA LYS A 338 3.04 -8.34 25.55
C LYS A 338 2.94 -8.75 24.09
N LYS A 339 4.06 -8.88 23.38
CA LYS A 339 4.07 -9.26 21.95
C LYS A 339 3.82 -10.76 21.72
N ALA A 340 4.29 -11.64 22.62
CA ALA A 340 4.11 -13.09 22.52
C ALA A 340 2.70 -13.56 22.91
N HIS A 341 2.05 -12.91 23.90
CA HIS A 341 0.83 -13.39 24.54
C HIS A 341 -0.25 -12.32 24.70
N ALA A 342 -0.73 -11.77 23.64
CA ALA A 342 -1.51 -10.55 23.59
C ALA A 342 -2.88 -10.52 24.29
N HIS A 343 -3.39 -11.45 25.06
CA HIS A 343 -4.62 -11.24 25.87
C HIS A 343 -4.90 -12.23 27.02
N SER A 344 -4.15 -13.31 27.18
CA SER A 344 -4.50 -14.32 28.20
C SER A 344 -3.54 -14.45 29.39
N LEU A 345 -2.37 -13.81 29.33
CA LEU A 345 -1.30 -14.00 30.32
C LEU A 345 -0.68 -12.66 30.74
N ASN A 346 -1.46 -11.80 31.40
CA ASN A 346 -0.93 -10.56 32.00
C ASN A 346 -0.05 -10.82 33.25
N SER A 347 0.37 -12.05 33.48
CA SER A 347 1.24 -12.39 34.59
C SER A 347 2.17 -13.55 34.24
N GLU A 348 3.45 -13.36 34.48
CA GLU A 348 4.52 -14.36 34.48
C GLU A 348 4.13 -15.68 35.24
N SER A 349 3.23 -15.56 36.20
CA SER A 349 2.74 -16.65 37.05
C SER A 349 2.01 -17.79 36.32
N LYS A 350 1.71 -17.61 35.01
CA LYS A 350 1.05 -18.66 34.22
C LYS A 350 2.01 -19.41 33.28
N LEU A 351 3.25 -19.01 33.18
CA LEU A 351 4.28 -19.69 32.39
C LEU A 351 5.03 -20.70 33.24
N SER A 352 5.45 -21.82 32.64
CA SER A 352 6.37 -22.72 33.32
C SER A 352 7.72 -22.04 33.57
N PRO A 353 8.42 -22.37 34.68
CA PRO A 353 9.74 -21.80 34.94
C PRO A 353 10.72 -21.98 33.78
N GLU A 354 10.61 -23.09 33.04
CA GLU A 354 11.45 -23.37 31.88
C GLU A 354 11.12 -22.46 30.71
N LEU A 355 9.85 -22.16 30.43
CA LEU A 355 9.46 -21.17 29.41
C LEU A 355 9.96 -19.75 29.75
N VAL A 356 9.89 -19.37 31.03
CA VAL A 356 10.43 -18.08 31.47
C VAL A 356 11.93 -18.03 31.22
N ARG A 357 12.69 -19.09 31.56
CA ARG A 357 14.12 -19.19 31.31
C ARG A 357 14.43 -19.05 29.81
N ILE A 358 13.79 -19.84 28.96
CA ILE A 358 14.00 -19.80 27.51
C ILE A 358 13.63 -18.42 26.95
N GLY A 359 12.52 -17.85 27.38
CA GLY A 359 12.07 -16.53 26.93
C GLY A 359 13.03 -15.41 27.32
N ARG A 360 13.58 -15.41 28.54
CA ARG A 360 14.59 -14.45 28.95
C ARG A 360 15.89 -14.59 28.17
N GLU A 361 16.34 -15.82 27.87
CA GLU A 361 17.48 -16.05 26.96
C GLU A 361 17.23 -15.51 25.55
N ILE A 362 16.01 -15.67 25.01
CA ILE A 362 15.63 -15.08 23.70
C ILE A 362 15.71 -13.54 23.75
N VAL A 363 15.20 -12.90 24.82
CA VAL A 363 15.24 -11.46 25.00
C VAL A 363 16.69 -10.96 25.12
N GLU A 364 17.54 -11.68 25.84
CA GLU A 364 18.98 -11.38 25.91
C GLU A 364 19.64 -11.43 24.53
N LYS A 365 19.32 -12.44 23.69
CA LYS A 365 19.81 -12.52 22.30
C LYS A 365 19.32 -11.37 21.44
N CYS A 366 18.15 -10.79 21.69
CA CYS A 366 17.67 -9.59 21.04
C CYS A 366 18.44 -8.31 21.43
N GLY A 367 19.35 -8.41 22.43
CA GLY A 367 20.21 -7.30 22.86
C GLY A 367 19.42 -6.07 23.33
N GLY A 368 18.25 -6.26 23.94
CA GLY A 368 17.41 -5.16 24.42
C GLY A 368 16.79 -4.28 23.32
N LEU A 369 16.89 -4.66 22.03
CA LEU A 369 16.35 -3.86 20.95
C LEU A 369 14.85 -4.06 20.77
N PRO A 370 14.00 -3.02 20.94
CA PRO A 370 12.53 -3.15 20.88
C PRO A 370 12.01 -3.77 19.58
N LEU A 371 12.62 -3.44 18.45
CA LEU A 371 12.22 -4.00 17.16
C LEU A 371 12.45 -5.52 17.12
N ALA A 372 13.64 -5.97 17.53
CA ALA A 372 13.97 -7.39 17.53
C ALA A 372 13.07 -8.18 18.49
N ILE A 373 12.86 -7.66 19.70
CA ILE A 373 11.97 -8.26 20.71
C ILE A 373 10.53 -8.34 20.16
N SER A 374 10.04 -7.27 19.49
CA SER A 374 8.69 -7.24 18.94
C SER A 374 8.49 -8.25 17.81
N VAL A 375 9.46 -8.37 16.92
CA VAL A 375 9.41 -9.33 15.81
C VAL A 375 9.41 -10.76 16.31
N ILE A 376 10.35 -11.12 17.22
CA ILE A 376 10.45 -12.48 17.73
C ILE A 376 9.28 -12.83 18.67
N GLY A 377 8.80 -11.88 19.47
CA GLY A 377 7.63 -12.06 20.32
C GLY A 377 6.39 -12.40 19.49
N ARG A 378 6.14 -11.66 18.40
CA ARG A 378 5.01 -11.97 17.50
C ARG A 378 5.21 -13.27 16.71
N HIS A 379 6.43 -13.60 16.35
CA HIS A 379 6.72 -14.90 15.75
C HIS A 379 6.30 -16.06 16.67
N LEU A 380 6.60 -15.96 17.97
CA LEU A 380 6.21 -16.94 18.97
C LEU A 380 4.71 -16.94 19.30
N ARG A 381 4.02 -15.84 19.13
CA ARG A 381 2.56 -15.73 19.31
C ARG A 381 1.78 -16.70 18.42
N GLY A 382 2.26 -16.95 17.18
CA GLY A 382 1.66 -17.90 16.25
C GLY A 382 1.94 -19.38 16.59
N LYS A 383 2.88 -19.66 17.51
CA LYS A 383 3.27 -21.00 17.94
C LYS A 383 2.59 -21.35 19.27
N ARG A 384 2.37 -22.67 19.52
CA ARG A 384 1.87 -23.09 20.82
C ARG A 384 2.88 -22.72 21.91
N THR A 385 2.39 -22.43 23.12
CA THR A 385 3.20 -22.18 24.30
C THR A 385 3.84 -23.49 24.78
N LEU A 386 4.61 -24.13 23.91
CA LEU A 386 5.32 -25.37 24.17
C LEU A 386 6.81 -25.06 24.32
N GLU A 387 7.43 -25.64 25.33
CA GLU A 387 8.86 -25.50 25.61
C GLU A 387 9.72 -25.90 24.41
N SER A 388 9.33 -26.96 23.69
CA SER A 388 10.04 -27.44 22.51
C SER A 388 10.04 -26.41 21.36
N GLU A 389 8.96 -25.64 21.17
CA GLU A 389 8.88 -24.63 20.11
C GLU A 389 9.71 -23.39 20.44
N TRP A 390 9.66 -22.92 21.68
CA TRP A 390 10.48 -21.79 22.12
C TRP A 390 11.96 -22.15 22.11
N LYS A 391 12.29 -23.38 22.51
CA LYS A 391 13.66 -23.90 22.46
C LYS A 391 14.19 -23.99 21.03
N SER A 392 13.37 -24.44 20.09
CA SER A 392 13.74 -24.47 18.67
C SER A 392 14.09 -23.08 18.12
N VAL A 393 13.34 -22.04 18.51
CA VAL A 393 13.63 -20.65 18.15
C VAL A 393 14.96 -20.20 18.78
N LEU A 394 15.18 -20.48 20.06
CA LEU A 394 16.42 -20.15 20.75
C LEU A 394 17.64 -20.84 20.11
N ASP A 395 17.49 -22.13 19.76
CA ASP A 395 18.57 -22.89 19.10
C ASP A 395 18.87 -22.31 17.72
N THR A 396 17.84 -21.89 16.96
CA THR A 396 18.02 -21.21 15.66
C THR A 396 18.76 -19.89 15.81
N LEU A 397 18.37 -19.03 16.75
CA LEU A 397 19.06 -17.77 17.05
C LEU A 397 20.53 -18.02 17.43
N THR A 398 20.81 -19.04 18.21
CA THR A 398 22.15 -19.40 18.65
C THR A 398 23.02 -19.88 17.49
N SER A 399 22.44 -20.64 16.55
CA SER A 399 23.13 -21.10 15.35
C SER A 399 23.51 -19.95 14.41
N HIS A 400 22.64 -18.98 14.19
CA HIS A 400 22.95 -17.77 13.41
C HIS A 400 24.05 -16.92 14.06
N TRP A 401 24.08 -16.86 15.38
CA TRP A 401 25.14 -16.17 16.12
C TRP A 401 26.51 -16.77 15.93
N SER A 402 26.60 -18.11 15.95
CA SER A 402 27.87 -18.82 15.74
C SER A 402 28.45 -18.65 14.33
N ARG A 403 27.65 -18.24 13.35
CA ARG A 403 28.05 -17.98 11.95
C ARG A 403 28.46 -16.55 11.65
N GLY A 404 28.65 -15.72 12.66
CA GLY A 404 29.11 -14.34 12.51
C GLY A 404 28.02 -13.30 12.26
N ARG A 405 26.74 -13.68 12.09
CA ARG A 405 25.60 -12.75 12.15
C ARG A 405 25.29 -12.45 13.61
N LYS A 406 25.66 -11.26 14.08
CA LYS A 406 25.51 -10.87 15.50
C LYS A 406 24.26 -10.01 15.70
N GLY A 407 23.57 -10.22 16.81
CA GLY A 407 22.48 -9.34 17.29
C GLY A 407 21.24 -9.33 16.41
N VAL A 408 20.74 -8.14 16.13
CA VAL A 408 19.46 -7.87 15.47
C VAL A 408 19.32 -8.52 14.09
N SER A 409 20.39 -8.51 13.28
CA SER A 409 20.35 -9.11 11.93
C SER A 409 20.09 -10.62 11.98
N ALA A 410 20.63 -11.32 12.99
CA ALA A 410 20.36 -12.75 13.20
C ALA A 410 18.90 -13.01 13.57
N VAL A 411 18.31 -12.18 14.42
CA VAL A 411 16.91 -12.29 14.85
C VAL A 411 15.96 -12.05 13.66
N LEU A 412 16.23 -11.00 12.88
CA LEU A 412 15.40 -10.67 11.71
C LEU A 412 15.52 -11.73 10.62
N ALA A 413 16.73 -12.26 10.38
CA ALA A 413 16.96 -13.34 9.42
C ALA A 413 16.26 -14.64 9.86
N SER A 414 16.27 -14.99 11.15
CA SER A 414 15.50 -16.12 11.67
C SER A 414 14.01 -15.98 11.40
N SER A 415 13.43 -14.79 11.67
CA SER A 415 12.01 -14.52 11.43
C SER A 415 11.63 -14.61 9.94
N TYR A 416 12.54 -14.22 9.04
CA TYR A 416 12.37 -14.40 7.60
C TYR A 416 12.46 -15.89 7.20
N ASN A 417 13.42 -16.63 7.74
CA ASN A 417 13.62 -18.05 7.40
C ASN A 417 12.40 -18.91 7.79
N ASP A 418 11.71 -18.56 8.87
CA ASP A 418 10.50 -19.22 9.32
C ASP A 418 9.23 -18.87 8.52
N LEU A 419 9.32 -17.94 7.56
CA LEU A 419 8.19 -17.67 6.69
C LEU A 419 7.90 -18.85 5.76
N PRO A 420 6.62 -19.15 5.52
CA PRO A 420 6.21 -20.02 4.42
C PRO A 420 6.76 -19.51 3.08
N PRO A 421 7.06 -20.38 2.10
CA PRO A 421 7.63 -20.01 0.82
C PRO A 421 6.87 -18.90 0.08
N ASP A 422 5.53 -18.96 0.11
CA ASP A 422 4.64 -17.95 -0.48
C ASP A 422 4.84 -16.57 0.17
N LEU A 423 4.96 -16.54 1.51
CA LEU A 423 5.19 -15.30 2.25
C LEU A 423 6.61 -14.77 2.09
N LYS A 424 7.62 -15.65 1.92
CA LYS A 424 9.00 -15.23 1.63
C LYS A 424 9.06 -14.41 0.36
N THR A 425 8.42 -14.87 -0.73
CA THR A 425 8.39 -14.12 -1.99
C THR A 425 7.63 -12.81 -1.88
N CYS A 426 6.49 -12.80 -1.19
CA CYS A 426 5.75 -11.58 -0.90
C CYS A 426 6.60 -10.59 -0.08
N PHE A 427 7.32 -11.05 0.94
CA PHE A 427 8.21 -10.20 1.74
C PHE A 427 9.38 -9.65 0.92
N LEU A 428 10.01 -10.45 0.06
CA LEU A 428 11.10 -9.97 -0.80
C LEU A 428 10.66 -8.89 -1.79
N SER A 429 9.40 -8.88 -2.20
CA SER A 429 8.87 -7.84 -3.08
C SER A 429 8.88 -6.43 -2.45
N PHE A 430 8.92 -6.34 -1.11
CA PHE A 430 9.07 -5.03 -0.44
C PHE A 430 10.43 -4.39 -0.67
N ALA A 431 11.46 -5.18 -1.01
CA ALA A 431 12.77 -4.65 -1.40
C ALA A 431 12.73 -3.77 -2.67
N ILE A 432 11.66 -3.87 -3.45
CA ILE A 432 11.40 -3.04 -4.63
C ILE A 432 11.19 -1.57 -4.24
N PHE A 433 10.56 -1.31 -3.09
CA PHE A 433 10.17 0.03 -2.68
C PHE A 433 11.32 0.77 -1.97
N PRO A 434 11.42 2.10 -2.15
CA PRO A 434 12.36 2.93 -1.40
C PRO A 434 12.17 2.84 0.13
N GLU A 435 13.15 3.32 0.88
CA GLU A 435 13.03 3.50 2.34
C GLU A 435 11.85 4.40 2.67
N ASP A 436 11.19 4.12 3.80
CA ASP A 436 10.02 4.84 4.31
C ASP A 436 8.84 5.01 3.33
N PHE A 437 8.89 4.35 2.18
CA PHE A 437 7.83 4.47 1.18
C PHE A 437 6.51 3.93 1.70
N VAL A 438 5.47 4.77 1.67
CA VAL A 438 4.11 4.37 2.02
C VAL A 438 3.47 3.67 0.83
N ILE A 439 3.37 2.35 0.91
CA ILE A 439 2.91 1.49 -0.18
C ILE A 439 1.38 1.37 -0.14
N PRO A 440 0.64 1.85 -1.16
CA PRO A 440 -0.79 1.58 -1.26
C PRO A 440 -1.04 0.07 -1.47
N THR A 441 -1.85 -0.56 -0.61
CA THR A 441 -2.10 -2.01 -0.67
C THR A 441 -2.68 -2.45 -2.00
N ARG A 442 -3.51 -1.62 -2.63
CA ARG A 442 -4.02 -1.86 -3.97
C ARG A 442 -2.89 -2.07 -5.00
N LYS A 443 -1.86 -1.19 -4.99
CA LYS A 443 -0.70 -1.30 -5.89
C LYS A 443 0.05 -2.60 -5.63
N LEU A 444 0.33 -2.88 -4.37
CA LEU A 444 1.03 -4.08 -3.92
C LEU A 444 0.31 -5.36 -4.39
N PHE A 445 -1.00 -5.46 -4.15
CA PHE A 445 -1.80 -6.63 -4.54
C PHE A 445 -1.81 -6.85 -6.05
N HIS A 446 -2.00 -5.78 -6.84
CA HIS A 446 -1.96 -5.89 -8.29
C HIS A 446 -0.59 -6.32 -8.81
N MET A 447 0.50 -5.85 -8.19
CA MET A 447 1.86 -6.27 -8.54
C MET A 447 2.08 -7.75 -8.19
N TRP A 448 1.72 -8.19 -6.99
CA TRP A 448 1.84 -9.58 -6.57
C TRP A 448 1.06 -10.54 -7.49
N ILE A 449 -0.17 -10.17 -7.86
CA ILE A 449 -1.00 -10.94 -8.79
C ILE A 449 -0.36 -10.97 -10.19
N ALA A 450 0.14 -9.82 -10.68
CA ALA A 450 0.76 -9.70 -11.98
C ALA A 450 2.05 -10.52 -12.11
N GLU A 451 2.84 -10.60 -11.06
CA GLU A 451 4.05 -11.43 -11.00
C GLU A 451 3.75 -12.92 -10.82
N GLY A 452 2.51 -13.25 -10.41
CA GLY A 452 2.09 -14.61 -10.14
C GLY A 452 2.52 -15.10 -8.74
N LEU A 453 2.74 -14.19 -7.78
CA LEU A 453 3.04 -14.53 -6.38
C LEU A 453 1.80 -14.98 -5.61
N ILE A 454 0.62 -14.63 -6.11
CA ILE A 454 -0.67 -15.00 -5.52
C ILE A 454 -1.33 -16.06 -6.40
N HIS A 455 -1.59 -17.22 -5.83
CA HIS A 455 -2.22 -18.34 -6.51
C HIS A 455 -3.67 -18.48 -6.07
N GLN A 456 -4.56 -18.68 -7.04
CA GLN A 456 -5.97 -18.91 -6.77
C GLN A 456 -6.16 -20.31 -6.18
N LYS A 457 -6.80 -20.40 -5.03
CA LYS A 457 -7.23 -21.67 -4.39
C LYS A 457 -8.76 -21.73 -4.46
N GLY A 458 -9.29 -22.58 -5.35
CA GLY A 458 -10.73 -22.70 -5.55
C GLY A 458 -11.37 -21.46 -6.18
N GLU A 459 -12.48 -20.99 -5.61
CA GLU A 459 -13.23 -19.81 -6.06
C GLU A 459 -12.83 -18.49 -5.38
N GLU A 460 -11.76 -18.50 -4.57
CA GLU A 460 -11.30 -17.31 -3.85
C GLU A 460 -10.84 -16.23 -4.82
N VAL A 461 -11.08 -14.98 -4.46
CA VAL A 461 -10.65 -13.82 -5.24
C VAL A 461 -9.19 -13.52 -4.93
N LEU A 462 -8.37 -13.36 -5.97
CA LEU A 462 -6.92 -13.15 -5.81
C LEU A 462 -6.56 -11.97 -4.91
N GLU A 463 -7.34 -10.88 -4.96
CA GLU A 463 -7.14 -9.70 -4.13
C GLU A 463 -7.40 -9.97 -2.65
N ASP A 464 -8.35 -10.84 -2.34
CA ASP A 464 -8.65 -11.24 -0.96
C ASP A 464 -7.52 -12.14 -0.42
N VAL A 465 -7.00 -13.07 -1.23
CA VAL A 465 -5.82 -13.88 -0.88
C VAL A 465 -4.57 -13.00 -0.66
N ALA A 466 -4.39 -11.96 -1.50
CA ALA A 466 -3.29 -11.02 -1.35
C ALA A 466 -3.40 -10.22 -0.04
N ALA A 467 -4.62 -9.84 0.35
CA ALA A 467 -4.88 -9.17 1.63
C ALA A 467 -4.53 -10.07 2.82
N ASP A 468 -4.96 -11.35 2.79
CA ASP A 468 -4.61 -12.33 3.83
C ASP A 468 -3.09 -12.51 3.98
N ARG A 469 -2.33 -12.50 2.86
CA ARG A 469 -0.86 -12.57 2.90
C ARG A 469 -0.24 -11.32 3.53
N LEU A 470 -0.77 -10.15 3.22
CA LEU A 470 -0.31 -8.90 3.83
C LEU A 470 -0.62 -8.89 5.33
N ASP A 471 -1.83 -9.26 5.72
CA ASP A 471 -2.26 -9.31 7.11
C ASP A 471 -1.37 -10.28 7.93
N GLU A 472 -0.97 -11.41 7.35
CA GLU A 472 -0.03 -12.34 7.98
C GLU A 472 1.37 -11.72 8.17
N LEU A 473 1.88 -10.97 7.19
CA LEU A 473 3.16 -10.26 7.33
C LEU A 473 3.10 -9.14 8.37
N ILE A 474 1.96 -8.44 8.46
CA ILE A 474 1.71 -7.43 9.50
C ILE A 474 1.62 -8.10 10.88
N TYR A 475 0.89 -9.21 10.96
CA TYR A 475 0.76 -9.98 12.19
C TYR A 475 2.13 -10.41 12.74
N ARG A 476 3.08 -10.77 11.86
CA ARG A 476 4.45 -11.14 12.23
C ARG A 476 5.36 -9.94 12.50
N ASN A 477 4.87 -8.70 12.46
CA ASN A 477 5.66 -7.46 12.60
C ASN A 477 6.73 -7.23 11.51
N LEU A 478 6.63 -7.92 10.38
CA LEU A 478 7.53 -7.73 9.25
C LEU A 478 7.11 -6.56 8.37
N VAL A 479 5.83 -6.20 8.41
CA VAL A 479 5.25 -5.05 7.72
C VAL A 479 4.42 -4.24 8.73
N GLN A 480 4.45 -2.92 8.59
CA GLN A 480 3.68 -2.00 9.43
C GLN A 480 2.49 -1.45 8.64
N GLU A 481 1.32 -1.46 9.24
CA GLU A 481 0.19 -0.70 8.73
C GLU A 481 0.41 0.80 8.95
N VAL A 482 0.10 1.61 7.93
CA VAL A 482 0.20 3.08 8.01
C VAL A 482 -1.18 3.70 8.04
N ALA A 483 -2.08 3.21 7.21
CA ALA A 483 -3.46 3.66 7.18
C ALA A 483 -4.39 2.48 6.95
N VAL A 484 -5.54 2.53 7.60
CA VAL A 484 -6.60 1.54 7.40
C VAL A 484 -7.88 2.22 6.93
N THR A 485 -8.73 1.44 6.34
CA THR A 485 -10.08 1.88 5.97
C THR A 485 -10.98 1.88 7.21
N ALA A 486 -12.11 2.56 7.13
CA ALA A 486 -13.09 2.59 8.21
C ALA A 486 -13.63 1.21 8.65
N ASN A 487 -13.47 0.19 7.81
CA ASN A 487 -13.84 -1.19 8.10
C ASN A 487 -12.63 -2.07 8.48
N GLY A 488 -11.53 -1.46 8.92
CA GLY A 488 -10.37 -2.16 9.45
C GLY A 488 -9.42 -2.77 8.40
N MET A 489 -9.70 -2.68 7.10
CA MET A 489 -8.79 -3.19 6.07
C MET A 489 -7.60 -2.26 5.88
N VAL A 490 -6.41 -2.80 5.77
CA VAL A 490 -5.19 -2.03 5.53
C VAL A 490 -5.26 -1.32 4.17
N LYS A 491 -5.16 0.01 4.19
CA LYS A 491 -5.17 0.86 3.00
C LYS A 491 -3.77 1.11 2.46
N SER A 492 -2.81 1.25 3.36
CA SER A 492 -1.39 1.40 3.03
C SER A 492 -0.52 0.82 4.14
N CYS A 493 0.64 0.34 3.75
CA CYS A 493 1.63 -0.26 4.63
C CYS A 493 3.02 0.28 4.31
N ARG A 494 3.98 0.03 5.19
CA ARG A 494 5.41 0.25 4.96
C ARG A 494 6.24 -0.81 5.66
N VAL A 495 7.51 -0.90 5.31
CA VAL A 495 8.47 -1.78 5.95
C VAL A 495 9.51 -0.93 6.67
N HIS A 496 9.87 -1.32 7.88
CA HIS A 496 10.95 -0.68 8.63
C HIS A 496 12.30 -0.92 7.93
N ASP A 497 13.21 0.09 7.96
CA ASP A 497 14.48 0.07 7.21
C ASP A 497 15.30 -1.20 7.42
N LEU A 498 15.48 -1.65 8.68
CA LEU A 498 16.23 -2.89 8.97
C LEU A 498 15.60 -4.13 8.32
N LEU A 499 14.28 -4.19 8.22
CA LEU A 499 13.56 -5.28 7.57
C LEU A 499 13.62 -5.15 6.05
N ARG A 500 13.60 -3.91 5.54
CA ARG A 500 13.83 -3.63 4.12
C ARG A 500 15.26 -4.01 3.72
N ASP A 501 16.26 -3.64 4.50
CA ASP A 501 17.66 -4.00 4.25
C ASP A 501 17.84 -5.51 4.21
N LEU A 502 17.21 -6.24 5.14
CA LEU A 502 17.16 -7.70 5.09
C LEU A 502 16.48 -8.20 3.80
N ALA A 503 15.35 -7.62 3.40
CA ALA A 503 14.65 -7.99 2.17
C ALA A 503 15.53 -7.74 0.94
N VAL A 504 16.27 -6.61 0.88
CA VAL A 504 17.22 -6.28 -0.19
C VAL A 504 18.41 -7.24 -0.20
N GLU A 505 19.00 -7.54 0.95
CA GLU A 505 20.08 -8.51 1.09
C GLU A 505 19.65 -9.88 0.56
N LYS A 506 18.53 -10.38 1.06
CA LYS A 506 17.98 -11.68 0.64
C LYS A 506 17.54 -11.70 -0.83
N ALA A 507 16.99 -10.61 -1.35
CA ALA A 507 16.64 -10.48 -2.76
C ALA A 507 17.86 -10.48 -3.67
N LYS A 508 18.98 -9.88 -3.24
CA LYS A 508 20.26 -9.92 -3.95
C LYS A 508 20.87 -11.32 -3.94
N GLU A 509 20.86 -12.01 -2.79
CA GLU A 509 21.39 -13.39 -2.67
C GLU A 509 20.73 -14.34 -3.67
N VAL A 510 19.45 -14.16 -3.94
CA VAL A 510 18.69 -15.01 -4.87
C VAL A 510 18.58 -14.43 -6.28
N MET A 511 19.32 -13.38 -6.60
CA MET A 511 19.26 -12.65 -7.89
C MET A 511 17.84 -12.23 -8.30
N PHE A 512 17.00 -12.01 -7.32
CA PHE A 512 15.60 -11.62 -7.53
C PHE A 512 15.49 -10.16 -7.99
N LEU A 513 16.27 -9.27 -7.37
CA LEU A 513 16.17 -7.83 -7.53
C LEU A 513 17.54 -7.21 -7.83
N LYS A 514 17.53 -6.21 -8.72
CA LYS A 514 18.60 -5.22 -8.84
C LYS A 514 18.01 -3.82 -8.73
N ILE A 515 18.56 -3.02 -7.84
CA ILE A 515 18.32 -1.59 -7.76
C ILE A 515 19.40 -0.91 -8.59
N PHE A 516 19.00 -0.11 -9.56
CA PHE A 516 19.91 0.63 -10.44
C PHE A 516 20.08 2.04 -9.89
N GLU A 517 21.35 2.38 -9.66
CA GLU A 517 21.81 3.71 -9.23
C GLU A 517 22.84 4.21 -10.23
N GLU A 518 23.11 5.52 -10.29
CA GLU A 518 23.99 6.14 -11.30
C GLU A 518 25.39 5.53 -11.41
N SER A 519 25.92 4.99 -10.31
CA SER A 519 27.24 4.32 -10.25
C SER A 519 27.19 2.83 -10.56
N SER A 520 26.00 2.27 -10.81
CA SER A 520 25.82 0.82 -10.95
C SER A 520 26.20 0.32 -12.34
N SER A 521 26.87 -0.83 -12.41
CA SER A 521 27.01 -1.59 -13.66
C SER A 521 25.65 -2.12 -14.15
N TYR A 522 25.48 -2.30 -15.46
CA TYR A 522 24.27 -2.87 -16.06
C TYR A 522 23.82 -4.19 -15.39
N PRO A 523 22.50 -4.48 -15.37
CA PRO A 523 21.99 -5.67 -14.73
C PRO A 523 22.59 -6.94 -15.36
N SER A 524 22.92 -7.90 -14.51
CA SER A 524 23.37 -9.22 -14.96
C SER A 524 22.29 -9.91 -15.80
N SER A 525 22.69 -10.83 -16.65
CA SER A 525 21.79 -11.65 -17.48
C SER A 525 20.76 -12.49 -16.70
N LYS A 526 20.80 -12.48 -15.37
CA LYS A 526 19.91 -13.27 -14.49
C LYS A 526 18.92 -12.41 -13.67
N CYS A 527 18.98 -11.08 -13.77
CA CYS A 527 18.10 -10.18 -12.99
C CYS A 527 16.64 -10.30 -13.47
N ARG A 528 15.70 -10.46 -12.52
CA ARG A 528 14.25 -10.56 -12.81
C ARG A 528 13.48 -9.27 -12.55
N HIS A 529 13.86 -8.51 -11.54
CA HIS A 529 13.21 -7.25 -11.17
C HIS A 529 14.24 -6.13 -11.20
N LEU A 530 13.97 -5.11 -11.98
CA LEU A 530 14.80 -3.92 -12.07
C LEU A 530 14.04 -2.72 -11.51
N VAL A 531 14.62 -2.09 -10.51
CA VAL A 531 14.13 -0.85 -9.93
C VAL A 531 15.10 0.28 -10.26
N VAL A 532 14.57 1.39 -10.72
CA VAL A 532 15.31 2.59 -11.07
C VAL A 532 14.90 3.71 -10.12
N ASN A 533 15.81 4.14 -9.24
CA ASN A 533 15.54 5.08 -8.16
C ASN A 533 15.99 6.53 -8.41
N SER A 534 16.63 6.84 -9.53
CA SER A 534 17.14 8.19 -9.80
C SER A 534 17.15 8.52 -11.27
N CYS A 535 17.32 9.82 -11.55
CA CYS A 535 17.41 10.41 -12.89
C CYS A 535 18.68 9.97 -13.61
N CYS A 536 18.72 8.74 -14.10
CA CYS A 536 19.81 8.33 -14.96
C CYS A 536 19.57 8.84 -16.37
N GLU A 537 20.19 9.95 -16.76
CA GLU A 537 20.29 10.41 -18.16
C GLU A 537 20.86 9.33 -19.10
N ARG A 538 21.51 8.29 -18.53
CA ARG A 538 22.14 7.19 -19.27
C ARG A 538 21.22 5.99 -19.55
N LEU A 539 19.93 6.04 -19.21
CA LEU A 539 18.98 5.02 -19.64
C LEU A 539 18.65 5.05 -21.14
N ASN A 540 19.55 5.58 -21.96
CA ASN A 540 19.52 5.38 -23.40
C ASN A 540 19.82 3.92 -23.73
N TYR A 541 18.85 3.07 -23.41
CA TYR A 541 18.86 1.65 -23.76
C TYR A 541 18.54 1.49 -25.24
N PRO A 542 19.51 1.32 -26.12
CA PRO A 542 19.38 0.26 -27.11
C PRO A 542 20.70 -0.43 -27.54
N GLY A 543 21.87 0.08 -27.20
CA GLY A 543 23.11 -0.39 -27.82
C GLY A 543 23.82 -1.57 -27.15
N GLU A 544 23.67 -1.77 -25.84
CA GLU A 544 24.51 -2.73 -25.10
C GLU A 544 23.86 -4.10 -24.80
N PHE A 545 22.53 -4.24 -25.00
CA PHE A 545 21.81 -5.51 -24.85
C PHE A 545 21.69 -6.33 -26.16
N GLU A 546 22.37 -5.94 -27.22
CA GLU A 546 22.23 -6.62 -28.52
C GLU A 546 22.57 -8.12 -28.49
N HIS A 547 23.27 -8.60 -27.46
CA HIS A 547 23.75 -10.00 -27.42
C HIS A 547 23.03 -10.93 -26.45
N SER A 548 22.24 -10.39 -25.45
CA SER A 548 21.40 -11.23 -24.59
C SER A 548 20.23 -10.44 -24.02
N THR A 549 19.00 -10.82 -24.38
CA THR A 549 17.77 -10.28 -23.76
C THR A 549 17.74 -10.65 -22.27
N PRO A 550 17.76 -9.67 -21.33
CA PRO A 550 17.64 -10.00 -19.92
C PRO A 550 16.27 -10.63 -19.63
N PRO A 551 16.17 -11.64 -18.76
CA PRO A 551 14.91 -12.29 -18.39
C PRO A 551 14.09 -11.45 -17.44
N LEU A 552 14.00 -10.14 -17.71
CA LEU A 552 13.36 -9.17 -16.83
C LEU A 552 11.84 -9.39 -16.80
N ARG A 553 11.27 -9.44 -15.57
CA ARG A 553 9.84 -9.61 -15.32
C ARG A 553 9.16 -8.31 -14.87
N SER A 554 9.89 -7.49 -14.11
CA SER A 554 9.37 -6.24 -13.58
C SER A 554 10.36 -5.11 -13.81
N LEU A 555 9.86 -3.98 -14.32
CA LEU A 555 10.57 -2.73 -14.49
C LEU A 555 9.77 -1.62 -13.81
N ILE A 556 10.37 -1.00 -12.79
CA ILE A 556 9.68 -0.06 -11.92
C ILE A 556 10.55 1.16 -11.71
N PHE A 557 9.95 2.34 -11.81
CA PHE A 557 10.61 3.62 -11.65
C PHE A 557 10.09 4.36 -10.42
N PHE A 558 11.01 4.98 -9.67
CA PHE A 558 10.71 5.84 -8.54
C PHE A 558 11.47 7.17 -8.65
N ASN A 559 10.90 8.24 -8.06
CA ASN A 559 11.51 9.57 -7.87
C ASN A 559 12.05 10.23 -9.16
N LEU A 560 11.29 10.16 -10.25
CA LEU A 560 11.67 10.77 -11.54
C LEU A 560 10.83 12.01 -11.87
N ALA A 561 10.11 12.57 -10.94
CA ALA A 561 9.24 13.74 -11.15
C ALA A 561 10.02 15.02 -11.53
N GLU A 562 11.30 15.11 -11.15
CA GLU A 562 12.17 16.28 -11.35
C GLU A 562 12.91 16.28 -12.70
N VAL A 563 12.73 15.26 -13.54
CA VAL A 563 13.43 15.19 -14.81
C VAL A 563 12.70 16.01 -15.86
N GLU A 564 13.29 17.13 -16.25
CA GLU A 564 12.76 17.99 -17.31
C GLU A 564 12.80 17.35 -18.69
N HIS A 565 13.66 16.36 -18.90
CA HIS A 565 13.82 15.69 -20.19
C HIS A 565 12.80 14.57 -20.39
N GLU A 566 12.20 14.55 -21.57
CA GLU A 566 11.29 13.48 -21.99
C GLU A 566 12.05 12.17 -22.17
N PHE A 567 11.60 11.13 -21.45
CA PHE A 567 12.18 9.80 -21.56
C PHE A 567 11.77 9.10 -22.85
N ASN A 568 12.75 8.71 -23.64
CA ASN A 568 12.54 7.88 -24.82
C ASN A 568 12.80 6.40 -24.47
N LEU A 569 11.75 5.66 -24.17
CA LEU A 569 11.82 4.28 -23.74
C LEU A 569 11.69 3.33 -24.93
N SER A 570 12.69 2.47 -25.14
CA SER A 570 12.57 1.33 -26.06
C SER A 570 12.32 0.04 -25.29
N PHE A 571 11.21 -0.63 -25.57
CA PHE A 571 10.81 -1.88 -24.90
C PHE A 571 11.18 -3.14 -25.68
N VAL A 572 11.81 -3.02 -26.85
CA VAL A 572 12.10 -4.12 -27.78
C VAL A 572 12.86 -5.28 -27.11
N VAL A 573 13.69 -4.97 -26.12
CA VAL A 573 14.61 -5.94 -25.44
C VAL A 573 13.87 -6.72 -24.35
N PHE A 574 12.78 -6.20 -23.75
CA PHE A 574 12.18 -6.74 -22.52
C PHE A 574 10.97 -7.64 -22.79
N LYS A 575 11.08 -8.60 -23.69
CA LYS A 575 9.94 -9.42 -24.16
C LYS A 575 9.27 -10.29 -23.10
N LEU A 576 9.92 -10.51 -21.96
CA LEU A 576 9.41 -11.32 -20.86
C LEU A 576 8.79 -10.46 -19.74
N LEU A 577 8.65 -9.14 -19.94
CA LEU A 577 8.14 -8.21 -18.95
C LEU A 577 6.67 -8.49 -18.62
N ARG A 578 6.35 -8.52 -17.32
CA ARG A 578 5.00 -8.68 -16.77
C ARG A 578 4.49 -7.43 -16.06
N VAL A 579 5.38 -6.74 -15.36
CA VAL A 579 5.07 -5.54 -14.61
C VAL A 579 5.86 -4.37 -15.18
N LEU A 580 5.14 -3.33 -15.61
CA LEU A 580 5.72 -2.07 -16.03
C LEU A 580 5.05 -0.93 -15.26
N ASP A 581 5.82 -0.28 -14.39
CA ASP A 581 5.36 0.83 -13.58
C ASP A 581 6.14 2.10 -13.96
N LEU A 582 5.45 3.00 -14.65
CA LEU A 582 5.96 4.29 -15.13
C LEU A 582 5.33 5.46 -14.35
N GLN A 583 4.91 5.21 -13.12
CA GLN A 583 4.27 6.23 -12.28
C GLN A 583 5.22 7.41 -12.05
N ASN A 584 4.69 8.63 -12.16
CA ASN A 584 5.41 9.90 -12.00
C ASN A 584 6.52 10.17 -13.04
N MET A 585 6.57 9.41 -14.14
CA MET A 585 7.52 9.68 -15.20
C MET A 585 7.05 10.83 -16.13
N ASN A 586 7.99 11.66 -16.54
CA ASN A 586 7.74 12.71 -17.53
C ASN A 586 7.75 12.12 -18.95
N ILE A 587 6.66 11.44 -19.33
CA ILE A 587 6.43 10.87 -20.66
C ILE A 587 5.12 11.38 -21.23
N SER A 588 5.14 11.80 -22.50
CA SER A 588 3.97 12.32 -23.23
C SER A 588 3.30 11.26 -24.12
N CYS A 589 4.04 10.23 -24.52
CA CYS A 589 3.51 9.15 -25.35
C CYS A 589 4.13 7.79 -24.97
N LEU A 590 3.39 6.71 -25.25
CA LEU A 590 3.92 5.36 -25.24
C LEU A 590 4.31 4.95 -26.65
N PRO A 591 5.48 4.33 -26.84
CA PRO A 591 5.89 3.82 -28.14
C PRO A 591 5.04 2.61 -28.59
N ASP A 592 4.90 2.43 -29.89
CA ASP A 592 4.11 1.32 -30.47
C ASP A 592 4.68 -0.07 -30.11
N GLU A 593 5.96 -0.14 -29.81
CA GLU A 593 6.66 -1.35 -29.35
C GLU A 593 6.09 -1.92 -28.05
N ILE A 594 5.33 -1.13 -27.27
CA ILE A 594 4.64 -1.64 -26.06
C ILE A 594 3.76 -2.86 -26.41
N GLY A 595 3.20 -2.91 -27.61
CA GLY A 595 2.39 -4.03 -28.09
C GLY A 595 3.15 -5.35 -28.29
N GLU A 596 4.48 -5.33 -28.27
CA GLU A 596 5.32 -6.53 -28.32
C GLU A 596 5.46 -7.22 -26.95
N LEU A 597 5.17 -6.53 -25.85
CA LEU A 597 5.23 -7.05 -24.49
C LEU A 597 4.04 -7.99 -24.19
N SER A 598 3.95 -9.07 -24.92
CA SER A 598 2.77 -9.96 -24.90
C SER A 598 2.50 -10.64 -23.54
N LEU A 599 3.48 -10.67 -22.63
CA LEU A 599 3.34 -11.20 -21.26
C LEU A 599 2.95 -10.12 -20.25
N LEU A 600 2.85 -8.86 -20.66
CA LEU A 600 2.54 -7.76 -19.74
C LEU A 600 1.16 -7.96 -19.10
N THR A 601 1.15 -7.98 -17.77
CA THR A 601 -0.05 -8.18 -16.93
C THR A 601 -0.43 -6.93 -16.15
N TYR A 602 0.54 -6.07 -15.82
CA TYR A 602 0.34 -4.82 -15.10
C TYR A 602 1.03 -3.67 -15.82
N LEU A 603 0.27 -2.63 -16.12
CA LEU A 603 0.75 -1.37 -16.68
C LEU A 603 0.21 -0.19 -15.87
N CYS A 604 1.12 0.57 -15.27
CA CYS A 604 0.80 1.78 -14.52
C CYS A 604 1.41 3.00 -15.21
N LEU A 605 0.55 3.95 -15.57
CA LEU A 605 0.88 5.23 -16.20
C LEU A 605 0.38 6.40 -15.33
N ARG A 606 0.27 6.16 -14.03
CA ARG A 606 -0.29 7.13 -13.07
C ARG A 606 0.64 8.35 -12.95
N TYR A 607 0.03 9.52 -13.00
CA TYR A 607 0.76 10.80 -12.91
C TYR A 607 1.84 10.99 -13.99
N THR A 608 1.56 10.52 -15.21
CA THR A 608 2.33 10.85 -16.41
C THR A 608 1.63 11.95 -17.21
N ARG A 609 2.30 12.48 -18.25
CA ARG A 609 1.73 13.48 -19.16
C ARG A 609 1.17 12.86 -20.44
N ILE A 610 0.90 11.58 -20.47
CA ILE A 610 0.40 10.88 -21.65
C ILE A 610 -0.98 11.44 -22.04
N GLU A 611 -1.07 11.87 -23.28
CA GLU A 611 -2.29 12.38 -23.88
C GLU A 611 -2.98 11.38 -24.81
N ARG A 612 -2.20 10.47 -25.38
CA ARG A 612 -2.70 9.45 -26.34
C ARG A 612 -2.06 8.09 -26.09
N LEU A 613 -2.87 7.04 -26.19
CA LEU A 613 -2.41 5.66 -26.13
C LEU A 613 -2.28 5.06 -27.54
N PRO A 614 -1.25 4.23 -27.80
CA PRO A 614 -1.05 3.61 -29.10
C PRO A 614 -2.08 2.50 -29.40
N LEU A 615 -2.37 2.27 -30.66
CA LEU A 615 -3.24 1.16 -31.11
C LEU A 615 -2.68 -0.23 -30.74
N SER A 616 -1.36 -0.33 -30.65
CA SER A 616 -0.64 -1.55 -30.27
C SER A 616 -0.96 -2.03 -28.84
N LEU A 617 -1.52 -1.16 -27.99
CA LEU A 617 -2.03 -1.54 -26.65
C LEU A 617 -3.01 -2.73 -26.73
N GLY A 618 -3.85 -2.81 -27.78
CA GLY A 618 -4.77 -3.93 -28.01
C GLY A 618 -4.09 -5.29 -28.18
N CYS A 619 -2.77 -5.31 -28.38
CA CYS A 619 -1.97 -6.53 -28.49
C CYS A 619 -1.65 -7.15 -27.13
N LEU A 620 -1.83 -6.44 -26.00
CA LEU A 620 -1.50 -6.88 -24.65
C LEU A 620 -2.61 -7.77 -24.06
N GLN A 621 -2.86 -8.91 -24.68
CA GLN A 621 -3.99 -9.77 -24.31
C GLN A 621 -3.94 -10.35 -22.89
N ASN A 622 -2.75 -10.38 -22.27
CA ASN A 622 -2.56 -10.84 -20.89
C ASN A 622 -2.72 -9.73 -19.84
N LEU A 623 -2.94 -8.49 -20.27
CA LEU A 623 -3.04 -7.35 -19.36
C LEU A 623 -4.24 -7.52 -18.42
N GLN A 624 -3.96 -7.49 -17.09
CA GLN A 624 -4.97 -7.62 -16.03
C GLN A 624 -5.25 -6.27 -15.37
N THR A 625 -4.22 -5.43 -15.22
CA THR A 625 -4.36 -4.11 -14.60
C THR A 625 -3.81 -3.03 -15.53
N LEU A 626 -4.65 -2.03 -15.80
CA LEU A 626 -4.29 -0.82 -16.53
C LEU A 626 -4.67 0.42 -15.69
N ASP A 627 -3.67 1.14 -15.19
CA ASP A 627 -3.89 2.35 -14.39
C ASP A 627 -3.39 3.57 -15.16
N ILE A 628 -4.33 4.38 -15.66
CA ILE A 628 -4.08 5.57 -16.46
C ILE A 628 -4.69 6.78 -15.77
N TYR A 629 -4.17 7.11 -14.61
CA TYR A 629 -4.58 8.30 -13.87
C TYR A 629 -3.55 9.41 -14.11
N THR A 630 -3.55 10.00 -15.31
CA THR A 630 -2.58 10.99 -15.77
C THR A 630 -2.83 12.39 -15.22
N PHE A 631 -1.85 13.29 -15.36
CA PHE A 631 -2.02 14.73 -15.08
C PHE A 631 -2.91 15.41 -16.11
N THR A 632 -2.90 14.94 -17.36
CA THR A 632 -3.74 15.48 -18.43
C THR A 632 -5.21 15.28 -18.13
N SER A 633 -6.02 16.25 -18.52
CA SER A 633 -7.45 16.26 -18.20
C SER A 633 -8.25 15.17 -18.92
N ALA A 634 -7.76 14.67 -20.03
CA ALA A 634 -8.39 13.59 -20.78
C ALA A 634 -7.34 12.87 -21.64
N VAL A 635 -7.30 11.54 -21.53
CA VAL A 635 -6.45 10.69 -22.35
C VAL A 635 -7.26 10.19 -23.55
N GLU A 636 -6.69 10.30 -24.75
CA GLU A 636 -7.29 9.74 -25.96
C GLU A 636 -7.07 8.22 -26.00
N PHE A 637 -8.17 7.48 -25.86
CA PHE A 637 -8.17 6.03 -25.92
C PHE A 637 -8.42 5.53 -27.34
N PRO A 638 -7.56 4.68 -27.88
CA PRO A 638 -7.88 3.95 -29.08
C PRO A 638 -9.01 2.92 -28.82
N ASN A 639 -9.85 2.67 -29.81
CA ASN A 639 -10.93 1.68 -29.69
C ASN A 639 -10.38 0.25 -29.78
N VAL A 640 -9.47 -0.09 -28.86
CA VAL A 640 -8.83 -1.44 -28.79
C VAL A 640 -9.00 -2.12 -27.43
N LEU A 641 -9.59 -1.44 -26.44
CA LEU A 641 -9.75 -2.00 -25.08
C LEU A 641 -10.52 -3.33 -25.09
N TRP A 642 -11.49 -3.50 -25.98
CA TRP A 642 -12.26 -4.74 -26.15
C TRP A 642 -11.39 -5.96 -26.49
N MET A 643 -10.16 -5.77 -26.94
CA MET A 643 -9.20 -6.83 -27.21
C MET A 643 -8.54 -7.38 -25.96
N LEU A 644 -8.54 -6.62 -24.86
CA LEU A 644 -7.87 -6.95 -23.59
C LEU A 644 -8.73 -7.88 -22.72
N LYS A 645 -9.02 -9.08 -23.18
CA LYS A 645 -10.00 -10.00 -22.58
C LYS A 645 -9.69 -10.41 -21.14
N ASN A 646 -8.43 -10.34 -20.72
CA ASN A 646 -7.99 -10.67 -19.36
C ASN A 646 -7.98 -9.48 -18.41
N LEU A 647 -8.42 -8.29 -18.87
CA LEU A 647 -8.42 -7.08 -18.05
C LEU A 647 -9.40 -7.21 -16.88
N ARG A 648 -8.88 -7.02 -15.66
CA ARG A 648 -9.62 -7.09 -14.39
C ARG A 648 -9.83 -5.70 -13.80
N HIS A 649 -8.84 -4.81 -13.93
CA HIS A 649 -8.86 -3.48 -13.33
C HIS A 649 -8.50 -2.42 -14.36
N LEU A 650 -9.42 -1.50 -14.58
CA LEU A 650 -9.21 -0.31 -15.40
C LEU A 650 -9.45 0.95 -14.56
N TYR A 651 -8.38 1.72 -14.34
CA TYR A 651 -8.43 2.99 -13.65
C TYR A 651 -8.11 4.10 -14.64
N VAL A 652 -9.06 4.97 -14.85
CA VAL A 652 -8.92 6.16 -15.69
C VAL A 652 -9.35 7.39 -14.90
N ARG A 653 -8.80 8.56 -15.20
CA ARG A 653 -9.23 9.80 -14.55
C ARG A 653 -10.45 10.37 -15.24
N GLU A 654 -10.41 10.41 -16.56
CA GLU A 654 -11.45 10.93 -17.43
C GLU A 654 -11.19 10.38 -18.83
N THR A 655 -12.22 9.93 -19.52
CA THR A 655 -12.11 9.51 -20.92
C THR A 655 -12.50 10.66 -21.84
N THR A 656 -11.87 10.78 -23.00
CA THR A 656 -12.36 11.74 -24.01
C THR A 656 -13.74 11.33 -24.49
N LYS A 657 -14.67 12.27 -24.53
CA LYS A 657 -16.07 12.07 -24.92
C LYS A 657 -16.28 11.49 -26.34
N ARG A 658 -15.25 11.49 -27.16
CA ARG A 658 -15.35 11.31 -28.63
C ARG A 658 -15.18 9.88 -29.14
N VAL A 659 -14.67 8.96 -28.30
CA VAL A 659 -14.41 7.58 -28.74
C VAL A 659 -15.38 6.62 -28.05
N PRO A 660 -16.22 5.90 -28.80
CA PRO A 660 -17.06 4.85 -28.21
C PRO A 660 -16.16 3.69 -27.78
N LEU A 661 -15.83 3.64 -26.47
CA LEU A 661 -15.09 2.53 -25.89
C LEU A 661 -16.01 1.30 -25.84
N LYS A 662 -15.56 0.17 -26.35
CA LYS A 662 -16.27 -1.11 -26.28
C LYS A 662 -15.74 -1.93 -25.11
N PHE A 663 -16.64 -2.37 -24.23
CA PHE A 663 -16.34 -3.20 -23.06
C PHE A 663 -16.97 -4.59 -23.10
N ASP A 664 -17.83 -4.88 -24.06
CA ASP A 664 -18.69 -6.07 -24.13
C ASP A 664 -17.95 -7.40 -24.00
N THR A 665 -16.67 -7.42 -24.37
CA THR A 665 -15.81 -8.61 -24.36
C THR A 665 -15.04 -8.80 -23.05
N LEU A 666 -15.05 -7.81 -22.16
CA LEU A 666 -14.23 -7.77 -20.95
C LEU A 666 -14.92 -8.47 -19.76
N LYS A 667 -15.26 -9.74 -19.92
CA LYS A 667 -16.00 -10.51 -18.91
C LYS A 667 -15.31 -10.61 -17.54
N ASN A 668 -13.99 -10.49 -17.51
CA ASN A 668 -13.18 -10.58 -16.29
C ASN A 668 -13.05 -9.23 -15.58
N LEU A 669 -13.64 -8.15 -16.11
CA LEU A 669 -13.48 -6.81 -15.57
C LEU A 669 -14.21 -6.68 -14.21
N GLN A 670 -13.43 -6.44 -13.15
CA GLN A 670 -13.90 -6.31 -11.77
C GLN A 670 -13.98 -4.85 -11.33
N THR A 671 -13.08 -4.01 -11.83
CA THR A 671 -13.05 -2.59 -11.48
C THR A 671 -13.02 -1.74 -12.75
N LEU A 672 -14.00 -0.84 -12.84
CA LEU A 672 -14.06 0.19 -13.86
C LEU A 672 -14.34 1.52 -13.16
N CYS A 673 -13.42 2.46 -13.23
CA CYS A 673 -13.56 3.73 -12.53
C CYS A 673 -13.57 4.89 -13.50
N ASP A 674 -14.45 5.87 -13.20
CA ASP A 674 -14.48 7.20 -13.79
C ASP A 674 -14.78 7.25 -15.29
N VAL A 675 -15.75 6.43 -15.72
CA VAL A 675 -16.24 6.37 -17.09
C VAL A 675 -17.55 7.15 -17.23
N TYR A 676 -17.73 7.82 -18.35
CA TYR A 676 -18.97 8.55 -18.64
C TYR A 676 -20.17 7.63 -18.86
N LEU A 677 -21.35 8.07 -18.37
CA LEU A 677 -22.60 7.37 -18.49
C LEU A 677 -22.93 6.99 -19.94
N ASP A 678 -22.78 7.93 -20.87
CA ASP A 678 -23.08 7.70 -22.30
C ASP A 678 -22.20 6.60 -22.92
N THR A 679 -20.95 6.50 -22.48
CA THR A 679 -20.04 5.40 -22.90
C THR A 679 -20.53 4.05 -22.39
N LEU A 680 -21.02 4.00 -21.16
CA LEU A 680 -21.53 2.76 -20.55
C LEU A 680 -22.81 2.27 -21.19
N ILE A 681 -23.76 3.17 -21.44
CA ILE A 681 -25.06 2.82 -22.06
C ILE A 681 -24.89 2.34 -23.49
N GLY A 682 -23.89 2.84 -24.23
CA GLY A 682 -23.53 2.35 -25.56
C GLY A 682 -22.97 0.91 -25.58
N ASN A 683 -22.66 0.33 -24.43
CA ASN A 683 -22.13 -1.02 -24.27
C ASN A 683 -23.15 -1.94 -23.58
N LYS A 684 -23.05 -3.24 -23.84
CA LYS A 684 -23.83 -4.25 -23.12
C LYS A 684 -23.21 -4.53 -21.75
N ILE A 685 -23.31 -3.55 -20.83
CA ILE A 685 -22.70 -3.63 -19.50
C ILE A 685 -23.14 -4.88 -18.71
N THR A 686 -24.31 -5.43 -19.01
CA THR A 686 -24.83 -6.67 -18.40
C THR A 686 -23.95 -7.89 -18.66
N LEU A 687 -23.05 -7.84 -19.64
CA LEU A 687 -22.08 -8.89 -19.92
C LEU A 687 -20.86 -8.88 -19.00
N LEU A 688 -20.67 -7.79 -18.24
CA LEU A 688 -19.56 -7.62 -17.29
C LEU A 688 -19.88 -8.29 -15.95
N THR A 689 -20.15 -9.59 -15.97
CA THR A 689 -20.63 -10.35 -14.79
C THR A 689 -19.67 -10.39 -13.62
N SER A 690 -18.36 -10.19 -13.85
CA SER A 690 -17.35 -10.13 -12.79
C SER A 690 -17.21 -8.76 -12.12
N MET A 691 -18.00 -7.74 -12.54
CA MET A 691 -17.89 -6.38 -12.06
C MET A 691 -18.19 -6.28 -10.56
N ARG A 692 -17.21 -5.78 -9.78
CA ARG A 692 -17.32 -5.56 -8.33
C ARG A 692 -17.39 -4.08 -7.96
N LYS A 693 -16.70 -3.24 -8.73
CA LYS A 693 -16.65 -1.78 -8.50
C LYS A 693 -16.85 -1.03 -9.80
N LEU A 694 -17.82 -0.13 -9.80
CA LEU A 694 -18.14 0.74 -10.92
C LEU A 694 -18.14 2.21 -10.50
N GLY A 695 -17.42 3.06 -11.23
CA GLY A 695 -17.43 4.52 -11.05
C GLY A 695 -17.92 5.21 -12.32
N VAL A 696 -18.98 6.00 -12.20
CA VAL A 696 -19.68 6.63 -13.32
C VAL A 696 -19.71 8.14 -13.19
N TRP A 697 -19.35 8.82 -14.26
CA TRP A 697 -19.56 10.25 -14.47
C TRP A 697 -20.90 10.50 -15.16
N ILE A 698 -21.75 11.33 -14.57
CA ILE A 698 -23.08 11.68 -15.06
C ILE A 698 -23.06 13.13 -15.51
N GLU A 699 -23.11 13.37 -16.82
CA GLU A 699 -23.19 14.73 -17.37
C GLU A 699 -24.62 15.13 -17.68
N ARG A 700 -25.36 14.27 -18.38
CA ARG A 700 -26.75 14.49 -18.75
C ARG A 700 -27.68 13.59 -17.97
N SER A 701 -28.82 14.12 -17.56
CA SER A 701 -29.72 13.44 -16.61
C SER A 701 -30.61 12.37 -17.25
N SER A 702 -30.77 12.39 -18.57
CA SER A 702 -31.90 11.69 -19.22
C SER A 702 -31.79 10.15 -19.31
N ARG A 703 -30.63 9.56 -18.96
CA ARG A 703 -30.40 8.11 -19.15
C ARG A 703 -29.93 7.35 -17.92
N ILE A 704 -30.05 7.92 -16.75
CA ILE A 704 -29.57 7.27 -15.51
C ILE A 704 -30.38 6.01 -15.16
N ASP A 705 -31.66 5.99 -15.48
CA ASP A 705 -32.53 4.84 -15.23
C ASP A 705 -32.17 3.62 -16.09
N GLU A 706 -31.68 3.87 -17.31
CA GLU A 706 -31.12 2.81 -18.17
C GLU A 706 -29.87 2.21 -17.52
N LEU A 707 -29.01 3.03 -16.91
CA LEU A 707 -27.85 2.55 -16.15
C LEU A 707 -28.32 1.66 -15.00
N PHE A 708 -29.21 2.15 -14.14
CA PHE A 708 -29.67 1.38 -12.98
C PHE A 708 -30.31 0.06 -13.38
N SER A 709 -31.15 0.05 -14.41
CA SER A 709 -31.76 -1.16 -14.95
C SER A 709 -30.73 -2.16 -15.48
N SER A 710 -29.63 -1.67 -16.04
CA SER A 710 -28.56 -2.49 -16.59
C SER A 710 -27.67 -3.06 -15.49
N ILE A 711 -27.25 -2.23 -14.52
CA ILE A 711 -26.34 -2.67 -13.44
C ILE A 711 -27.05 -3.48 -12.36
N ALA A 712 -28.40 -3.38 -12.25
CA ALA A 712 -29.18 -4.24 -11.33
C ALA A 712 -29.00 -5.73 -11.62
N LYS A 713 -28.61 -6.09 -12.84
CA LYS A 713 -28.34 -7.48 -13.28
C LYS A 713 -26.94 -7.98 -12.91
N LEU A 714 -26.08 -7.11 -12.36
CA LEU A 714 -24.70 -7.45 -12.01
C LEU A 714 -24.64 -7.93 -10.54
N GLU A 715 -24.70 -9.23 -10.35
CA GLU A 715 -24.77 -9.87 -9.02
C GLU A 715 -23.51 -9.63 -8.16
N ASN A 716 -22.37 -9.41 -8.80
CA ASN A 716 -21.09 -9.18 -8.12
C ASN A 716 -20.83 -7.70 -7.81
N LEU A 717 -21.68 -6.77 -8.26
CA LEU A 717 -21.47 -5.34 -8.10
C LEU A 717 -21.73 -4.91 -6.64
N VAL A 718 -20.66 -4.75 -5.89
CA VAL A 718 -20.68 -4.40 -4.46
C VAL A 718 -20.49 -2.91 -4.22
N TRP A 719 -19.75 -2.24 -5.11
CA TRP A 719 -19.38 -0.84 -4.91
C TRP A 719 -19.73 0.03 -6.11
N LEU A 720 -20.65 0.97 -5.91
CA LEU A 720 -21.04 1.97 -6.90
C LEU A 720 -20.58 3.37 -6.50
N VAL A 721 -19.96 4.08 -7.44
CA VAL A 721 -19.55 5.48 -7.30
C VAL A 721 -20.21 6.30 -8.38
N LEU A 722 -21.06 7.25 -7.98
CA LEU A 722 -21.71 8.19 -8.89
C LEU A 722 -21.07 9.57 -8.71
N LYS A 723 -20.69 10.19 -9.81
CA LYS A 723 -20.05 11.51 -9.84
C LYS A 723 -20.77 12.44 -10.80
N ARG A 724 -20.97 13.69 -10.37
CA ARG A 724 -21.48 14.75 -11.24
C ARG A 724 -20.77 16.06 -10.92
N TYR A 725 -20.30 16.74 -11.94
CA TYR A 725 -19.75 18.07 -11.81
C TYR A 725 -20.79 19.12 -12.25
N GLY A 726 -20.61 20.35 -11.76
CA GLY A 726 -21.43 21.51 -12.07
C GLY A 726 -22.46 21.85 -11.00
N GLU A 727 -23.18 22.92 -11.21
CA GLU A 727 -24.22 23.38 -10.28
C GLU A 727 -25.55 22.66 -10.44
N GLU A 728 -25.75 21.99 -11.55
CA GLU A 728 -26.92 21.14 -11.76
C GLU A 728 -26.86 19.93 -10.81
N GLY A 729 -27.94 19.73 -10.05
CA GLY A 729 -28.08 18.59 -9.14
C GLY A 729 -28.13 17.25 -9.89
N PHE A 730 -27.93 16.15 -9.14
CA PHE A 730 -28.19 14.81 -9.65
C PHE A 730 -29.64 14.69 -10.12
N PRO A 731 -29.92 13.89 -11.18
CA PRO A 731 -31.27 13.50 -11.52
C PRO A 731 -31.86 12.61 -10.43
N SER A 732 -33.13 12.23 -10.59
CA SER A 732 -33.77 11.28 -9.69
C SER A 732 -32.97 10.01 -9.52
N LEU A 733 -32.73 9.58 -8.26
CA LEU A 733 -31.97 8.39 -7.88
C LEU A 733 -32.89 7.24 -7.41
N ILE A 734 -34.16 7.25 -7.77
CA ILE A 734 -35.17 6.22 -7.38
C ILE A 734 -34.72 4.82 -7.83
N GLY A 735 -34.09 4.69 -8.98
CA GLY A 735 -33.62 3.40 -9.50
C GLY A 735 -32.53 2.71 -8.68
N LEU A 736 -31.95 3.37 -7.66
CA LEU A 736 -30.98 2.73 -6.75
C LEU A 736 -31.62 1.58 -5.95
N SER A 737 -32.93 1.59 -5.72
CA SER A 737 -33.67 0.53 -5.02
C SER A 737 -33.56 -0.83 -5.69
N HIS A 738 -33.34 -0.87 -7.00
CA HIS A 738 -33.18 -2.12 -7.76
C HIS A 738 -31.80 -2.77 -7.61
N LEU A 739 -30.82 -2.09 -6.95
CA LEU A 739 -29.44 -2.55 -6.83
C LEU A 739 -29.25 -3.46 -5.61
N ASN A 740 -29.77 -4.66 -5.67
CA ASN A 740 -29.82 -5.60 -4.55
C ASN A 740 -28.46 -6.05 -3.99
N TYR A 741 -27.41 -5.97 -4.79
CA TYR A 741 -26.07 -6.46 -4.42
C TYR A 741 -25.12 -5.35 -3.97
N VAL A 742 -25.49 -4.08 -4.19
CA VAL A 742 -24.66 -2.92 -3.83
C VAL A 742 -24.65 -2.74 -2.30
N LYS A 743 -23.48 -2.91 -1.71
CA LYS A 743 -23.21 -2.67 -0.28
C LYS A 743 -22.55 -1.32 0.00
N ARG A 744 -21.87 -0.75 -1.00
CA ARG A 744 -21.12 0.51 -0.86
C ARG A 744 -21.54 1.49 -1.94
N LEU A 745 -22.07 2.64 -1.51
CA LEU A 745 -22.50 3.71 -2.40
C LEU A 745 -21.76 5.00 -2.08
N LYS A 746 -21.16 5.60 -3.11
CA LYS A 746 -20.58 6.93 -3.00
C LYS A 746 -21.23 7.84 -4.02
N ILE A 747 -21.77 8.95 -3.56
CA ILE A 747 -22.34 10.01 -4.39
C ILE A 747 -21.46 11.25 -4.25
N SER A 748 -21.00 11.80 -5.36
CA SER A 748 -20.17 13.01 -5.38
C SER A 748 -20.72 14.03 -6.36
N GLY A 749 -21.22 15.15 -5.86
CA GLY A 749 -21.88 16.23 -6.63
C GLY A 749 -23.16 16.68 -5.94
N ARG A 750 -23.72 17.79 -6.40
CA ARG A 750 -24.88 18.42 -5.76
C ARG A 750 -26.12 17.52 -5.80
N LEU A 751 -26.80 17.37 -4.67
CA LEU A 751 -28.11 16.76 -4.55
C LEU A 751 -29.12 17.85 -4.14
N THR A 752 -30.27 17.88 -4.78
CA THR A 752 -31.39 18.74 -4.34
C THR A 752 -32.01 18.21 -3.07
N GLU A 753 -32.22 16.90 -3.02
CA GLU A 753 -32.79 16.16 -1.89
C GLU A 753 -32.22 14.74 -1.85
N LEU A 754 -32.26 14.11 -0.69
CA LEU A 754 -31.95 12.69 -0.56
C LEU A 754 -33.08 11.82 -1.11
N PRO A 755 -32.79 10.69 -1.75
CA PRO A 755 -33.78 9.67 -2.03
C PRO A 755 -34.47 9.21 -0.74
N SER A 756 -35.74 8.86 -0.83
CA SER A 756 -36.47 8.24 0.31
C SER A 756 -35.76 6.96 0.75
N PRO A 757 -35.81 6.55 2.03
CA PRO A 757 -35.07 5.41 2.55
C PRO A 757 -35.23 4.12 1.75
N HIS A 758 -36.45 3.84 1.27
CA HIS A 758 -36.75 2.66 0.44
C HIS A 758 -36.20 2.73 -0.99
N ASN A 759 -35.73 3.89 -1.42
CA ASN A 759 -35.06 4.05 -2.72
C ASN A 759 -33.55 3.80 -2.67
N PHE A 760 -32.98 3.57 -1.50
CA PHE A 760 -31.59 3.13 -1.40
C PHE A 760 -31.43 1.62 -1.65
N PRO A 761 -30.23 1.14 -2.03
CA PRO A 761 -29.97 -0.29 -2.13
C PRO A 761 -30.28 -1.01 -0.81
N PRO A 762 -31.04 -2.13 -0.83
CA PRO A 762 -31.56 -2.76 0.40
C PRO A 762 -30.45 -3.32 1.31
N ARG A 763 -29.28 -3.63 0.76
CA ARG A 763 -28.11 -4.15 1.51
C ARG A 763 -27.03 -3.09 1.74
N LEU A 764 -27.39 -1.79 1.67
CA LEU A 764 -26.44 -0.69 1.79
C LEU A 764 -25.85 -0.65 3.20
N SER A 765 -24.57 -0.93 3.32
CA SER A 765 -23.83 -0.85 4.57
C SER A 765 -22.86 0.34 4.65
N HIS A 766 -22.45 0.90 3.51
CA HIS A 766 -21.52 2.02 3.46
C HIS A 766 -22.06 3.12 2.56
N LEU A 767 -22.30 4.29 3.12
CA LEU A 767 -22.73 5.47 2.38
C LEU A 767 -21.69 6.59 2.52
N SER A 768 -21.30 7.17 1.39
CA SER A 768 -20.44 8.34 1.36
C SER A 768 -21.07 9.43 0.48
N LEU A 769 -21.45 10.53 1.09
CA LEU A 769 -21.96 11.72 0.42
C LEU A 769 -20.84 12.76 0.37
N ARG A 770 -20.51 13.24 -0.83
CA ARG A 770 -19.45 14.22 -1.03
C ARG A 770 -19.94 15.38 -1.90
N ALA A 771 -19.72 16.60 -1.43
CA ALA A 771 -20.12 17.83 -2.13
C ALA A 771 -21.59 17.85 -2.55
N THR A 772 -22.46 17.16 -1.78
CA THR A 772 -23.90 17.08 -2.07
C THR A 772 -24.63 18.36 -1.66
N ARG A 773 -24.12 19.11 -0.67
CA ARG A 773 -24.63 20.40 -0.22
C ARG A 773 -26.15 20.40 0.04
N LEU A 774 -26.65 19.36 0.67
CA LEU A 774 -28.05 19.24 1.06
C LEU A 774 -28.45 20.42 1.93
N ALA A 775 -29.63 20.98 1.67
CA ALA A 775 -30.19 22.07 2.47
C ALA A 775 -30.88 21.55 3.73
N GLU A 776 -31.54 20.39 3.64
CA GLU A 776 -32.24 19.73 4.75
C GLU A 776 -31.33 18.73 5.46
N ASP A 777 -31.60 18.49 6.75
CA ASP A 777 -30.87 17.52 7.56
C ASP A 777 -31.02 16.11 6.95
N PRO A 778 -29.91 15.46 6.57
CA PRO A 778 -29.96 14.12 6.00
C PRO A 778 -30.27 13.03 7.02
N MET A 779 -30.07 13.26 8.32
CA MET A 779 -30.13 12.21 9.34
C MET A 779 -31.50 11.55 9.46
N PRO A 780 -32.65 12.26 9.42
CA PRO A 780 -33.98 11.63 9.51
C PRO A 780 -34.29 10.63 8.38
N THR A 781 -33.59 10.77 7.24
CA THR A 781 -33.70 9.83 6.13
C THR A 781 -32.72 8.67 6.30
N LEU A 782 -31.47 8.98 6.70
CA LEU A 782 -30.39 8.00 6.77
C LEU A 782 -30.51 7.06 7.97
N GLU A 783 -31.10 7.51 9.07
CA GLU A 783 -31.31 6.69 10.27
C GLU A 783 -32.27 5.50 10.04
N LYS A 784 -33.06 5.54 8.98
CA LYS A 784 -33.97 4.48 8.56
C LYS A 784 -33.31 3.40 7.74
N LEU A 785 -32.01 3.55 7.45
CA LEU A 785 -31.21 2.54 6.72
C LEU A 785 -30.63 1.52 7.72
N GLU A 786 -31.38 0.45 7.97
CA GLU A 786 -31.10 -0.54 9.03
C GLU A 786 -29.71 -1.20 8.95
N HIS A 787 -29.17 -1.39 7.74
CA HIS A 787 -27.88 -2.07 7.52
C HIS A 787 -26.68 -1.11 7.46
N LEU A 788 -26.91 0.21 7.64
CA LEU A 788 -25.86 1.20 7.51
C LEU A 788 -24.85 1.09 8.66
N SER A 789 -23.63 0.70 8.33
CA SER A 789 -22.52 0.57 9.29
C SER A 789 -21.50 1.69 9.18
N ILE A 790 -21.35 2.31 8.01
CA ILE A 790 -20.38 3.40 7.78
C ILE A 790 -21.08 4.55 7.06
N LEU A 791 -21.06 5.72 7.69
CA LEU A 791 -21.59 6.97 7.13
C LEU A 791 -20.47 8.02 7.04
N LYS A 792 -20.29 8.58 5.84
CA LYS A 792 -19.29 9.62 5.57
C LYS A 792 -19.97 10.81 4.90
N LEU A 793 -19.93 11.94 5.56
CA LEU A 793 -20.46 13.21 5.07
C LEU A 793 -19.31 14.20 4.85
N LYS A 794 -18.94 14.46 3.58
CA LYS A 794 -17.88 15.41 3.24
C LYS A 794 -18.42 16.54 2.37
N ASN A 795 -18.46 17.76 2.89
CA ASN A 795 -19.12 18.89 2.26
C ASN A 795 -20.53 18.52 1.76
N ALA A 796 -21.22 17.73 2.60
CA ALA A 796 -22.46 17.06 2.18
C ALA A 796 -23.73 17.81 2.62
N TYR A 797 -23.64 18.63 3.65
CA TYR A 797 -24.76 19.34 4.26
C TYR A 797 -24.41 20.81 4.47
N ALA A 798 -25.37 21.68 4.21
CA ALA A 798 -25.22 23.13 4.29
C ALA A 798 -25.93 23.77 5.49
N GLY A 799 -26.69 23.01 6.26
CA GLY A 799 -27.46 23.51 7.42
C GLY A 799 -26.58 23.61 8.69
N LYS A 800 -27.24 24.06 9.79
CA LYS A 800 -26.57 24.39 11.04
C LYS A 800 -26.57 23.28 12.09
N GLU A 801 -27.53 22.37 12.02
CA GLU A 801 -27.73 21.30 13.00
C GLU A 801 -27.83 19.96 12.31
N LEU A 802 -27.21 18.92 12.88
CA LEU A 802 -27.42 17.52 12.53
C LEU A 802 -28.09 16.83 13.71
N VAL A 803 -29.25 16.23 13.49
CA VAL A 803 -30.04 15.61 14.55
C VAL A 803 -30.24 14.13 14.29
N ILE A 804 -29.71 13.31 15.17
CA ILE A 804 -29.89 11.86 15.18
C ILE A 804 -30.94 11.54 16.24
N SER A 805 -32.01 10.88 15.84
CA SER A 805 -33.12 10.55 16.71
C SER A 805 -32.80 9.49 17.76
N GLU A 806 -33.61 9.37 18.80
CA GLU A 806 -33.40 8.38 19.86
C GLU A 806 -33.48 6.95 19.33
N ASN A 807 -32.56 6.08 19.83
CA ASN A 807 -32.46 4.66 19.48
C ASN A 807 -32.25 4.34 17.98
N GLN A 808 -31.81 5.33 17.20
CA GLN A 808 -31.57 5.15 15.77
C GLN A 808 -30.13 4.70 15.45
N PHE A 809 -29.90 4.25 14.20
CA PHE A 809 -28.62 3.72 13.70
C PHE A 809 -28.09 2.53 14.51
N PRO A 810 -28.80 1.42 14.64
CA PRO A 810 -28.41 0.30 15.50
C PRO A 810 -27.08 -0.36 15.09
N ASN A 811 -26.71 -0.29 13.81
CA ASN A 811 -25.54 -0.96 13.25
C ASN A 811 -24.42 0.00 12.83
N LEU A 812 -24.54 1.32 13.10
CA LEU A 812 -23.54 2.29 12.67
C LEU A 812 -22.28 2.19 13.55
N THR A 813 -21.18 1.80 12.95
CA THR A 813 -19.88 1.66 13.62
C THR A 813 -18.93 2.82 13.35
N VAL A 814 -19.10 3.53 12.22
CA VAL A 814 -18.23 4.64 11.84
C VAL A 814 -19.07 5.82 11.34
N LEU A 815 -18.87 6.97 11.98
CA LEU A 815 -19.42 8.25 11.56
C LEU A 815 -18.28 9.22 11.22
N GLN A 816 -18.24 9.74 9.98
CA GLN A 816 -17.26 10.74 9.55
C GLN A 816 -17.94 11.99 9.04
N LEU A 817 -17.68 13.11 9.71
CA LEU A 817 -18.19 14.44 9.39
C LEU A 817 -17.00 15.30 8.96
N GLU A 818 -16.93 15.64 7.69
CA GLU A 818 -15.77 16.32 7.13
C GLU A 818 -16.25 17.55 6.32
N HIS A 819 -15.65 18.69 6.64
CA HIS A 819 -15.82 19.89 5.87
C HIS A 819 -17.30 20.31 5.74
N LEU A 820 -18.00 20.43 6.88
CA LEU A 820 -19.37 20.91 6.98
C LEU A 820 -19.33 22.40 7.43
N PRO A 821 -19.33 23.34 6.47
CA PRO A 821 -18.92 24.72 6.73
C PRO A 821 -19.88 25.50 7.60
N ASN A 822 -21.16 25.14 7.65
CA ASN A 822 -22.18 25.86 8.41
C ASN A 822 -22.63 25.12 9.66
N LEU A 823 -22.16 23.91 9.90
CA LEU A 823 -22.55 23.07 11.02
C LEU A 823 -22.11 23.69 12.35
N ILE A 824 -23.04 23.90 13.25
CA ILE A 824 -22.82 24.47 14.59
C ILE A 824 -22.97 23.39 15.65
N GLU A 825 -23.98 22.54 15.53
CA GLU A 825 -24.36 21.58 16.56
C GLU A 825 -24.64 20.18 15.99
N ILE A 826 -24.20 19.17 16.73
CA ILE A 826 -24.50 17.76 16.48
C ILE A 826 -25.30 17.27 17.68
N LYS A 827 -26.57 16.93 17.45
CA LYS A 827 -27.47 16.38 18.48
C LYS A 827 -27.61 14.87 18.27
N ILE A 828 -27.33 14.12 19.32
CA ILE A 828 -27.50 12.67 19.32
C ILE A 828 -28.53 12.31 20.36
N GLY A 829 -29.60 11.62 19.96
CA GLY A 829 -30.65 11.18 20.86
C GLY A 829 -30.20 10.07 21.80
N ARG A 830 -30.88 9.89 22.90
CA ARG A 830 -30.58 8.88 23.90
C ARG A 830 -30.63 7.47 23.30
N GLY A 831 -29.59 6.66 23.52
CA GLY A 831 -29.51 5.29 22.99
C GLY A 831 -29.24 5.19 21.49
N ALA A 832 -29.02 6.31 20.78
CA ALA A 832 -28.65 6.27 19.37
C ALA A 832 -27.20 5.83 19.16
N ILE A 833 -26.94 5.22 18.04
CA ILE A 833 -25.62 4.75 17.57
C ILE A 833 -24.91 3.85 18.61
N PRO A 834 -25.55 2.81 19.14
CA PRO A 834 -25.00 2.01 20.24
C PRO A 834 -23.73 1.24 19.88
N GLN A 835 -23.48 1.01 18.58
CA GLN A 835 -22.31 0.29 18.07
C GLN A 835 -21.21 1.21 17.51
N LEU A 836 -21.25 2.51 17.79
CA LEU A 836 -20.26 3.46 17.25
C LEU A 836 -18.88 3.16 17.83
N ARG A 837 -17.96 2.80 16.96
CA ARG A 837 -16.54 2.54 17.30
C ARG A 837 -15.62 3.70 16.93
N CYS A 838 -15.91 4.39 15.86
CA CYS A 838 -15.07 5.48 15.37
C CYS A 838 -15.92 6.70 15.01
N LEU A 839 -15.63 7.82 15.69
CA LEU A 839 -16.16 9.15 15.35
C LEU A 839 -15.01 9.98 14.78
N ARG A 840 -15.17 10.50 13.55
CA ARG A 840 -14.23 11.45 12.97
C ARG A 840 -14.91 12.75 12.64
N ILE A 841 -14.39 13.85 13.16
CA ILE A 841 -14.85 15.21 12.86
C ILE A 841 -13.66 16.00 12.34
N SER A 842 -13.80 16.55 11.14
CA SER A 842 -12.73 17.34 10.56
C SER A 842 -13.24 18.53 9.79
N ASN A 843 -12.54 19.68 9.89
CA ASN A 843 -12.85 20.87 9.11
C ASN A 843 -14.27 21.40 9.28
N CYS A 844 -14.85 21.33 10.48
CA CYS A 844 -16.16 21.88 10.81
C CYS A 844 -15.97 23.16 11.62
N TYR A 845 -15.98 24.31 10.93
CA TYR A 845 -15.53 25.60 11.46
C TYR A 845 -16.37 26.19 12.60
N PHE A 846 -17.63 25.85 12.66
CA PHE A 846 -18.60 26.43 13.64
C PHE A 846 -19.03 25.44 14.72
N VAL A 847 -18.58 24.20 14.65
CA VAL A 847 -18.86 23.23 15.72
C VAL A 847 -18.05 23.62 16.95
N GLU A 848 -18.71 23.80 18.09
CA GLU A 848 -18.09 24.29 19.31
C GLU A 848 -17.86 23.21 20.37
N MET A 849 -18.66 22.13 20.34
CA MET A 849 -18.63 21.09 21.36
C MET A 849 -18.95 19.71 20.81
N LEU A 850 -18.54 18.69 21.55
CA LEU A 850 -18.95 17.31 21.32
C LEU A 850 -20.36 17.06 21.89
N PRO A 851 -21.15 16.19 21.29
CA PRO A 851 -22.44 15.73 21.84
C PRO A 851 -22.27 15.12 23.23
N GLU A 852 -23.26 15.36 24.10
CA GLU A 852 -23.27 14.87 25.48
C GLU A 852 -23.36 13.34 25.55
N GLU A 853 -24.10 12.75 24.62
CA GLU A 853 -24.42 11.32 24.54
C GLU A 853 -23.20 10.45 24.30
N LEU A 854 -22.08 11.01 23.82
CA LEU A 854 -20.82 10.26 23.62
C LEU A 854 -20.34 9.57 24.89
N ARG A 855 -20.59 10.18 26.06
CA ARG A 855 -20.18 9.61 27.38
C ARG A 855 -20.81 8.26 27.69
N PHE A 856 -21.91 7.92 27.00
CA PHE A 856 -22.63 6.66 27.21
C PHE A 856 -22.34 5.61 26.17
N MET A 857 -21.47 5.90 25.18
CA MET A 857 -21.16 5.00 24.08
C MET A 857 -19.98 4.10 24.44
N GLU A 858 -20.27 3.01 25.14
CA GLU A 858 -19.23 2.05 25.58
C GLU A 858 -18.44 1.39 24.44
N ALA A 859 -19.03 1.30 23.25
CA ALA A 859 -18.40 0.73 22.07
C ALA A 859 -17.40 1.71 21.38
N LEU A 860 -17.32 2.97 21.82
CA LEU A 860 -16.50 3.99 21.17
C LEU A 860 -15.01 3.77 21.46
N GLU A 861 -14.31 3.29 20.46
CA GLU A 861 -12.88 2.97 20.54
C GLU A 861 -11.98 4.12 20.10
N LYS A 862 -12.51 5.01 19.23
CA LYS A 862 -11.68 6.04 18.58
C LYS A 862 -12.47 7.32 18.31
N VAL A 863 -11.87 8.45 18.69
CA VAL A 863 -12.32 9.79 18.31
C VAL A 863 -11.19 10.49 17.56
N GLU A 864 -11.43 10.83 16.30
CA GLU A 864 -10.48 11.58 15.46
C GLU A 864 -11.00 13.00 15.26
N VAL A 865 -10.21 13.95 15.67
CA VAL A 865 -10.48 15.38 15.53
C VAL A 865 -9.37 15.99 14.69
N GLU A 866 -9.71 16.47 13.48
CA GLU A 866 -8.71 17.00 12.56
C GLU A 866 -9.11 18.41 12.12
N ASP A 867 -8.16 19.35 12.24
CA ASP A 867 -8.35 20.73 11.78
C ASP A 867 -9.66 21.37 12.27
N MET A 868 -9.89 21.32 13.55
CA MET A 868 -11.05 21.95 14.20
C MET A 868 -10.66 23.30 14.81
N PRO A 869 -11.63 24.21 15.08
CA PRO A 869 -11.38 25.48 15.72
C PRO A 869 -10.66 25.32 17.07
N LYS A 870 -9.76 26.23 17.40
CA LYS A 870 -9.01 26.22 18.67
C LYS A 870 -9.94 26.14 19.88
N ARG A 871 -11.08 26.86 19.85
CA ARG A 871 -12.11 26.81 20.90
C ARG A 871 -12.69 25.40 21.11
N PHE A 872 -12.91 24.64 20.03
CA PHE A 872 -13.39 23.26 20.11
C PHE A 872 -12.34 22.37 20.80
N ILE A 873 -11.08 22.51 20.39
CA ILE A 873 -9.97 21.70 20.93
C ILE A 873 -9.72 22.03 22.40
N THR A 874 -9.71 23.33 22.77
CA THR A 874 -9.56 23.73 24.17
C THR A 874 -10.71 23.17 25.03
N ARG A 875 -11.91 23.16 24.52
CA ARG A 875 -13.06 22.62 25.20
C ARG A 875 -13.01 21.09 25.31
N LEU A 876 -12.56 20.40 24.26
CA LEU A 876 -12.35 18.95 24.26
C LEU A 876 -11.36 18.51 25.35
N HIS A 877 -10.27 19.25 25.53
CA HIS A 877 -9.28 18.97 26.57
C HIS A 877 -9.70 19.46 27.98
N GLY A 878 -10.65 20.36 28.07
CA GLY A 878 -11.16 20.91 29.31
C GLY A 878 -12.57 20.42 29.65
N MET A 879 -13.56 21.27 29.38
CA MET A 879 -14.97 21.07 29.82
C MET A 879 -15.65 19.83 29.22
N ASP A 880 -15.24 19.39 28.02
CA ASP A 880 -15.85 18.26 27.31
C ASP A 880 -15.03 16.95 27.42
N SER A 881 -13.89 16.97 28.15
CA SER A 881 -13.00 15.80 28.29
C SER A 881 -13.72 14.58 28.91
N TYR A 882 -14.64 14.79 29.84
CA TYR A 882 -15.42 13.72 30.46
C TYR A 882 -16.32 12.96 29.47
N LYS A 883 -16.72 13.58 28.36
CA LYS A 883 -17.57 12.96 27.33
C LYS A 883 -16.86 11.85 26.57
N VAL A 884 -15.52 11.89 26.55
CA VAL A 884 -14.68 10.95 25.80
C VAL A 884 -13.60 10.29 26.67
N SER A 885 -13.66 10.48 28.00
CA SER A 885 -12.66 9.93 28.93
C SER A 885 -12.54 8.40 28.90
N HIS A 886 -13.62 7.70 28.52
CA HIS A 886 -13.67 6.24 28.38
C HIS A 886 -13.12 5.76 27.03
N VAL A 887 -12.87 6.68 26.07
CA VAL A 887 -12.41 6.31 24.72
C VAL A 887 -10.90 6.05 24.73
N PRO A 888 -10.46 4.85 24.33
CA PRO A 888 -9.04 4.50 24.36
C PRO A 888 -8.16 5.34 23.45
N ASN A 889 -8.67 5.80 22.31
CA ASN A 889 -7.87 6.48 21.29
C ASN A 889 -8.51 7.83 20.92
N ILE A 890 -7.96 8.92 21.39
CA ILE A 890 -8.36 10.27 20.99
C ILE A 890 -7.22 10.87 20.20
N ILE A 891 -7.45 11.13 18.91
CA ILE A 891 -6.45 11.67 17.99
C ILE A 891 -6.87 13.10 17.63
N VAL A 892 -6.03 14.06 17.99
CA VAL A 892 -6.24 15.47 17.64
C VAL A 892 -5.09 15.92 16.74
N THR A 893 -5.41 16.33 15.52
CA THR A 893 -4.43 16.80 14.54
C THR A 893 -4.87 18.12 13.92
N GLY A 894 -3.97 19.09 13.87
CA GLY A 894 -4.23 20.40 13.28
C GLY A 894 -5.21 21.25 14.09
N THR A 895 -5.02 22.59 14.05
CA THR A 895 -5.94 23.57 14.59
C THR A 895 -6.27 24.62 13.54
N LEU A 896 -7.51 25.09 13.51
CA LEU A 896 -7.93 26.18 12.63
C LEU A 896 -7.99 27.49 13.41
N ASP A 897 -7.36 28.51 12.86
CA ASP A 897 -7.48 29.88 13.38
C ASP A 897 -8.72 30.57 12.76
N PRO A 898 -9.67 31.05 13.57
CA PRO A 898 -10.89 31.72 13.08
C PRO A 898 -10.61 33.05 12.34
N THR A 899 -9.45 33.66 12.54
CA THR A 899 -9.12 34.97 11.94
C THR A 899 -8.87 34.91 10.43
N MET A 900 -8.62 33.74 9.87
CA MET A 900 -8.51 33.52 8.42
C MET A 900 -9.87 33.48 7.69
N LEU A 901 -10.97 33.59 8.39
CA LEU A 901 -12.34 33.52 7.87
C LEU A 901 -12.97 34.92 7.67
N GLY A 902 -12.24 35.81 6.99
CA GLY A 902 -12.90 37.00 6.42
C GLY A 902 -13.98 36.54 5.43
N GLY A 903 -15.28 36.84 5.77
CA GLY A 903 -16.48 36.29 5.14
C GLY A 903 -16.68 36.45 3.61
N LYS A 904 -15.64 36.71 2.82
CA LYS A 904 -15.67 36.77 1.36
C LYS A 904 -14.79 35.69 0.69
N LEU A 905 -13.92 34.99 1.44
CA LEU A 905 -12.99 34.00 0.86
C LEU A 905 -13.58 32.60 0.74
N VAL A 906 -14.51 32.21 1.61
CA VAL A 906 -15.10 30.86 1.61
C VAL A 906 -15.97 30.63 0.38
N ALA A 907 -16.68 31.64 -0.10
CA ALA A 907 -17.50 31.54 -1.31
C ALA A 907 -16.65 31.54 -2.61
N ARG A 908 -15.50 32.25 -2.63
CA ARG A 908 -14.62 32.31 -3.79
C ARG A 908 -13.78 31.05 -4.00
N ARG A 909 -13.25 30.41 -2.92
CA ARG A 909 -12.41 29.20 -3.04
C ARG A 909 -13.16 27.97 -3.54
N PHE A 910 -14.48 27.94 -3.43
CA PHE A 910 -15.28 26.85 -3.99
C PHE A 910 -15.84 27.15 -5.39
N ALA A 911 -15.99 28.43 -5.75
CA ALA A 911 -16.39 28.83 -7.10
C ALA A 911 -15.23 28.67 -8.11
N ASP A 912 -14.00 29.01 -7.72
CA ASP A 912 -12.85 29.02 -8.62
C ASP A 912 -12.35 27.60 -8.98
N ALA A 913 -12.53 26.60 -8.11
CA ALA A 913 -12.26 25.22 -8.46
C ALA A 913 -13.22 24.63 -9.52
N PHE A 914 -14.33 25.32 -9.80
CA PHE A 914 -15.36 24.87 -10.74
C PHE A 914 -15.58 25.79 -11.96
N VAL A 915 -15.02 27.04 -11.97
CA VAL A 915 -15.38 28.07 -12.96
C VAL A 915 -14.36 28.24 -14.08
N THR A 916 -13.13 27.74 -13.98
CA THR A 916 -12.10 27.98 -15.00
C THR A 916 -12.20 27.13 -16.27
N ARG A 917 -13.33 26.45 -16.55
CA ARG A 917 -13.54 25.66 -17.79
C ARG A 917 -14.63 26.16 -18.73
N GLY A 918 -15.07 27.38 -18.60
CA GLY A 918 -16.22 27.90 -19.38
C GLY A 918 -15.92 28.98 -20.40
N LYS A 919 -14.69 29.41 -20.64
CA LYS A 919 -14.41 30.46 -21.66
C LYS A 919 -13.07 30.27 -22.34
N ARG A 920 -13.04 29.48 -23.40
CA ARG A 920 -12.18 29.63 -24.57
C ARG A 920 -12.77 28.88 -25.75
N THR A 921 -13.72 29.50 -26.43
CA THR A 921 -14.00 29.32 -27.86
C THR A 921 -14.60 30.60 -28.37
N SER A 922 -13.82 31.42 -28.90
CA SER A 922 -14.08 32.25 -30.04
C SER A 922 -12.74 32.57 -30.69
#